data_a830ca806b8d8a806737fc12208c2d72
#
_entry.id   a830ca806b8d8a806737fc12208c2d72
#
_cell.length_a   1.000
_cell.length_b   1.000
_cell.length_c   1.000
_cell.angle_alpha   90.00
_cell.angle_beta   90.00
_cell.angle_gamma   90.00
#
_symmetry.space_group_name_H-M   'P 1'
#
loop_
_entity.id
_entity.type
_entity.pdbx_description
1 polymer ?
#
loop_
_entity_poly.entity_id
_entity_poly.type
_entity_poly.pdbx_seq_one_letter_code
_entity_poly.pdbx_strand_id
1 'polypeptide(L)'
;MRNLMVLVIGLLGWTLTSAQTANTEKGKITGKLINTEGKAVVAATVTLQNATDSSLVKAVVSNKEGIYELENIAYGNYLLAVSSVGYEKTIKELSLHTGTAAMDFSIAPSSKTLSDVVIKTKKPLIEVKADKTVFNVEGSINAQGSNALELLSKSPGVLVDNNENITVKGKTGTKIYVDGKMMQLDNKDLAAYLKSINSNDIEAIEMISNPSAKYDASGNAGIINIRLKKNKKYGSNGSVNLGLVQGYTPKGNGSVNLNYRDKKINIFSNVGGNLGNYEEHLDLYRIQNDSIFDQKSRNVYKDKSINAKAGADLFLDSKNTIGVMATANFNDNTWGGNSATNIYYQPTGDYVKKLEAFNTIPGSRTNANLNLNYRYADTAGKTINVDADYGLFRGTGRSFQPNNYYAPNGDLLYQLTYRNYTPTDIDIYTIKADVEINKWKGKLGYGAKAAYVRTKNTFDFYNVENGTDVKQLSKSNSFDYKENVNAAYINYNRQLNAKWGLQLGVRAEQTNSEGVLTRADGIHQADDKVTRHYLDLFPSGALTWTVDKKNTLNLTYSRRIDRPTYQDLNPFENKLDELTYQKGNAFLKPQYTDNVELTHTFMGFINTSLSYSYVKDYSTMITDTANKNATFIQQRNLASQQIYGFSIGAPLPIAKWWNGYVNVWGNQQKFKGEFNGEKINRSYNLYGLYMQNTFNISKKKGVNAELSGWYNGKSVWGGTWVVKPMGGFDVGLQKSMFKGKGNLKASVTDVLFSQYWKSKTNFGGVYIDGEGKGESRTFRLNFTYRFGNNNVKAARERKTGLETEAGRIKG
;
A
#
# COMPACT_ATOMS: atom_id res chain seq x y z
N MET A 1 -33.85 -5.32 -5.92
CA MET A 1 -32.57 -5.53 -6.60
C MET A 1 -32.70 -5.55 -8.13
N ARG A 2 -33.80 -6.07 -8.72
CA ARG A 2 -33.99 -6.11 -10.18
C ARG A 2 -34.17 -4.73 -10.84
N ASN A 3 -34.75 -3.75 -10.12
CA ASN A 3 -35.00 -2.39 -10.64
C ASN A 3 -33.78 -1.45 -10.57
N LEU A 4 -32.77 -1.74 -9.73
CA LEU A 4 -31.55 -0.95 -9.65
C LEU A 4 -30.57 -1.30 -10.79
N MET A 5 -30.59 -2.56 -11.22
CA MET A 5 -29.73 -3.03 -12.32
C MET A 5 -30.20 -2.47 -13.68
N VAL A 6 -31.49 -2.26 -13.84
CA VAL A 6 -32.08 -1.64 -15.04
C VAL A 6 -31.76 -0.15 -15.12
N LEU A 7 -31.66 0.54 -13.98
CA LEU A 7 -31.29 1.97 -13.92
C LEU A 7 -29.84 2.22 -14.31
N VAL A 8 -28.90 1.34 -13.90
CA VAL A 8 -27.48 1.43 -14.27
C VAL A 8 -27.25 1.12 -15.74
N ILE A 9 -27.97 0.16 -16.30
CA ILE A 9 -27.91 -0.17 -17.73
C ILE A 9 -28.58 0.91 -18.56
N GLY A 10 -29.65 1.52 -18.08
CA GLY A 10 -30.34 2.62 -18.76
C GLY A 10 -29.53 3.92 -18.83
N LEU A 11 -28.73 4.22 -17.80
CA LEU A 11 -27.82 5.38 -17.78
C LEU A 11 -26.60 5.21 -18.71
N LEU A 12 -26.13 3.98 -18.93
CA LEU A 12 -25.06 3.67 -19.89
C LEU A 12 -25.53 3.67 -21.35
N GLY A 13 -26.83 3.44 -21.61
CA GLY A 13 -27.39 3.43 -22.96
C GLY A 13 -27.66 4.82 -23.56
N TRP A 14 -27.79 5.87 -22.73
CA TRP A 14 -28.15 7.21 -23.23
C TRP A 14 -26.97 8.08 -23.67
N THR A 15 -25.73 7.65 -23.49
CA THR A 15 -24.55 8.41 -23.91
C THR A 15 -23.97 8.00 -25.27
N LEU A 16 -24.58 7.06 -25.99
CA LEU A 16 -24.06 6.53 -27.26
C LEU A 16 -24.71 7.09 -28.54
N THR A 17 -25.64 8.01 -28.43
CA THR A 17 -26.25 8.61 -29.61
C THR A 17 -26.05 10.10 -29.69
N SER A 18 -24.91 10.55 -30.18
CA SER A 18 -24.69 11.79 -30.92
C SER A 18 -23.19 11.97 -31.26
N ALA A 19 -22.67 11.11 -32.09
CA ALA A 19 -21.52 11.44 -32.93
C ALA A 19 -22.00 11.67 -34.35
N GLN A 20 -22.61 12.83 -34.59
CA GLN A 20 -22.73 13.34 -35.95
C GLN A 20 -21.30 13.61 -36.46
N THR A 21 -20.84 12.80 -37.39
CA THR A 21 -19.67 13.10 -38.21
C THR A 21 -20.01 14.31 -39.06
N ALA A 22 -19.59 15.48 -38.62
CA ALA A 22 -19.52 16.63 -39.54
C ALA A 22 -18.55 16.24 -40.67
N ASN A 23 -19.07 16.18 -41.87
CA ASN A 23 -18.28 16.01 -43.08
C ASN A 23 -17.50 17.32 -43.30
N THR A 24 -16.37 17.48 -42.58
CA THR A 24 -15.51 18.65 -42.73
C THR A 24 -14.72 18.48 -44.02
N GLU A 25 -14.92 19.36 -44.97
CA GLU A 25 -14.07 19.46 -46.16
C GLU A 25 -12.60 19.55 -45.73
N LYS A 26 -11.74 18.83 -46.40
CA LYS A 26 -10.33 18.70 -46.06
C LYS A 26 -9.47 19.24 -47.17
N GLY A 27 -8.42 19.93 -46.79
CA GLY A 27 -7.43 20.47 -47.70
C GLY A 27 -6.02 19.89 -47.46
N LYS A 28 -5.08 20.44 -48.13
CA LYS A 28 -3.63 20.11 -48.15
C LYS A 28 -2.81 21.34 -47.87
N ILE A 29 -1.73 21.19 -47.13
CA ILE A 29 -0.72 22.24 -46.87
C ILE A 29 0.61 21.73 -47.40
N THR A 30 1.26 22.49 -48.28
CA THR A 30 2.55 22.14 -48.84
C THR A 30 3.49 23.36 -48.73
N GLY A 31 4.78 23.12 -48.79
CA GLY A 31 5.76 24.23 -48.85
C GLY A 31 7.21 23.72 -48.90
N LYS A 32 8.11 24.66 -49.10
CA LYS A 32 9.55 24.42 -49.21
C LYS A 32 10.27 25.05 -48.02
N LEU A 33 11.23 24.31 -47.46
CA LEU A 33 12.12 24.76 -46.38
C LEU A 33 13.52 25.01 -46.95
N ILE A 34 13.97 26.24 -46.83
CA ILE A 34 15.32 26.63 -47.22
C ILE A 34 16.05 27.30 -46.05
N ASN A 35 17.35 27.28 -46.02
CA ASN A 35 18.14 28.09 -45.11
C ASN A 35 18.37 29.50 -45.71
N THR A 36 18.99 30.38 -44.94
CA THR A 36 19.34 31.74 -45.34
C THR A 36 20.28 31.83 -46.55
N GLU A 37 20.95 30.70 -46.92
CA GLU A 37 21.78 30.58 -48.11
C GLU A 37 21.01 30.02 -49.32
N GLY A 38 19.69 29.78 -49.21
CA GLY A 38 18.90 29.21 -50.28
C GLY A 38 18.99 27.70 -50.44
N LYS A 39 19.72 26.98 -49.60
CA LYS A 39 19.85 25.50 -49.64
C LYS A 39 18.66 24.82 -48.95
N ALA A 40 18.22 23.72 -49.51
CA ALA A 40 17.13 22.91 -48.93
C ALA A 40 17.46 22.42 -47.51
N VAL A 41 16.53 22.53 -46.57
CA VAL A 41 16.69 21.97 -45.22
C VAL A 41 15.98 20.63 -45.15
N VAL A 42 16.81 19.58 -45.08
CA VAL A 42 16.40 18.18 -45.11
C VAL A 42 16.06 17.69 -43.69
N ALA A 43 15.08 16.81 -43.56
CA ALA A 43 14.69 16.18 -42.29
C ALA A 43 14.26 17.19 -41.19
N ALA A 44 13.80 18.38 -41.60
CA ALA A 44 13.20 19.32 -40.64
C ALA A 44 11.77 18.90 -40.27
N THR A 45 11.44 18.97 -39.02
CA THR A 45 10.09 18.67 -38.54
C THR A 45 9.17 19.87 -38.73
N VAL A 46 8.09 19.66 -39.44
CA VAL A 46 6.98 20.63 -39.63
C VAL A 46 5.77 20.17 -38.82
N THR A 47 5.32 20.98 -37.89
CA THR A 47 4.18 20.67 -37.02
C THR A 47 3.05 21.66 -37.27
N LEU A 48 1.85 21.14 -37.53
CA LEU A 48 0.62 21.90 -37.62
C LEU A 48 -0.09 21.87 -36.26
N GLN A 49 -0.37 23.04 -35.73
CA GLN A 49 -1.04 23.21 -34.43
C GLN A 49 -2.31 24.06 -34.62
N ASN A 50 -3.32 23.82 -33.81
CA ASN A 50 -4.52 24.63 -33.78
C ASN A 50 -4.18 26.04 -33.27
N ALA A 51 -4.67 27.09 -33.95
CA ALA A 51 -4.35 28.46 -33.59
C ALA A 51 -4.95 28.90 -32.23
N THR A 52 -6.03 28.28 -31.76
CA THR A 52 -6.72 28.67 -30.52
C THR A 52 -6.11 28.08 -29.24
N ASP A 53 -5.57 26.86 -29.31
CA ASP A 53 -5.08 26.16 -28.10
C ASP A 53 -3.68 25.54 -28.26
N SER A 54 -3.02 25.76 -29.43
CA SER A 54 -1.70 25.20 -29.79
C SER A 54 -1.64 23.67 -29.71
N SER A 55 -2.76 22.97 -29.74
CA SER A 55 -2.79 21.50 -29.80
C SER A 55 -2.23 21.00 -31.13
N LEU A 56 -1.43 19.93 -31.11
CA LEU A 56 -0.86 19.32 -32.31
C LEU A 56 -1.96 18.66 -33.14
N VAL A 57 -2.11 19.11 -34.40
CA VAL A 57 -3.03 18.52 -35.38
C VAL A 57 -2.32 17.45 -36.21
N LYS A 58 -1.14 17.78 -36.76
CA LYS A 58 -0.34 16.86 -37.60
C LYS A 58 1.14 17.26 -37.59
N ALA A 59 2.01 16.30 -37.90
CA ALA A 59 3.43 16.56 -38.09
C ALA A 59 3.97 15.75 -39.28
N VAL A 60 4.93 16.36 -40.03
CA VAL A 60 5.66 15.72 -41.13
C VAL A 60 7.10 16.13 -41.10
N VAL A 61 7.92 15.49 -41.93
CA VAL A 61 9.36 15.79 -42.07
C VAL A 61 9.62 16.17 -43.51
N SER A 62 10.47 17.23 -43.72
CA SER A 62 10.84 17.66 -45.06
C SER A 62 11.70 16.60 -45.75
N ASN A 63 11.50 16.45 -47.06
CA ASN A 63 12.24 15.52 -47.91
C ASN A 63 13.66 16.06 -48.32
N LYS A 64 14.34 15.36 -49.21
CA LYS A 64 15.69 15.73 -49.65
C LYS A 64 15.75 17.09 -50.40
N GLU A 65 14.68 17.50 -51.01
CA GLU A 65 14.49 18.77 -51.71
C GLU A 65 13.99 19.90 -50.78
N GLY A 66 13.81 19.60 -49.48
CA GLY A 66 13.25 20.50 -48.47
C GLY A 66 11.74 20.68 -48.57
N ILE A 67 11.04 19.84 -49.30
CA ILE A 67 9.59 19.94 -49.50
C ILE A 67 8.89 19.18 -48.38
N TYR A 68 7.78 19.74 -47.85
CA TYR A 68 6.89 19.07 -46.89
C TYR A 68 5.43 19.12 -47.34
N GLU A 69 4.65 18.16 -46.91
CA GLU A 69 3.25 18.01 -47.31
C GLU A 69 2.40 17.46 -46.18
N LEU A 70 1.31 18.16 -45.86
CA LEU A 70 0.33 17.81 -44.84
C LEU A 70 -1.04 17.64 -45.52
N GLU A 71 -1.49 16.42 -45.70
CA GLU A 71 -2.72 16.10 -46.38
C GLU A 71 -3.84 15.83 -45.37
N ASN A 72 -5.09 15.89 -45.80
CA ASN A 72 -6.29 15.60 -45.03
C ASN A 72 -6.47 16.50 -43.81
N ILE A 73 -6.19 17.81 -43.94
CA ILE A 73 -6.34 18.82 -42.91
C ILE A 73 -7.71 19.48 -43.04
N ALA A 74 -8.48 19.52 -41.94
CA ALA A 74 -9.75 20.22 -41.89
C ALA A 74 -9.57 21.73 -42.17
N TYR A 75 -10.53 22.39 -42.73
CA TYR A 75 -10.44 23.84 -42.90
C TYR A 75 -10.46 24.56 -41.54
N GLY A 76 -9.64 25.59 -41.41
CA GLY A 76 -9.48 26.32 -40.15
C GLY A 76 -8.19 27.14 -40.06
N ASN A 77 -8.00 27.76 -38.90
CA ASN A 77 -6.80 28.55 -38.60
C ASN A 77 -5.78 27.74 -37.81
N TYR A 78 -4.52 27.79 -38.25
CA TYR A 78 -3.44 26.96 -37.75
C TYR A 78 -2.17 27.75 -37.48
N LEU A 79 -1.32 27.22 -36.61
CA LEU A 79 0.06 27.62 -36.44
C LEU A 79 0.93 26.52 -37.07
N LEU A 80 1.74 26.90 -38.05
CA LEU A 80 2.68 26.00 -38.68
C LEU A 80 4.09 26.30 -38.14
N ALA A 81 4.63 25.36 -37.37
CA ALA A 81 5.93 25.50 -36.72
C ALA A 81 6.98 24.58 -37.38
N VAL A 82 8.11 25.14 -37.75
CA VAL A 82 9.23 24.42 -38.34
C VAL A 82 10.38 24.37 -37.33
N SER A 83 10.97 23.18 -37.13
CA SER A 83 12.14 22.98 -36.31
C SER A 83 13.12 22.00 -36.99
N SER A 84 14.43 22.34 -36.96
CA SER A 84 15.50 21.48 -37.43
C SER A 84 16.72 21.68 -36.56
N VAL A 85 17.57 20.64 -36.48
CA VAL A 85 18.81 20.68 -35.71
C VAL A 85 19.76 21.73 -36.29
N GLY A 86 20.21 22.68 -35.48
CA GLY A 86 21.10 23.76 -35.89
C GLY A 86 20.40 25.00 -36.47
N TYR A 87 19.07 25.04 -36.49
CA TYR A 87 18.28 26.17 -36.97
C TYR A 87 17.32 26.75 -35.90
N GLU A 88 16.97 28.02 -36.04
CA GLU A 88 15.99 28.64 -35.17
C GLU A 88 14.57 28.14 -35.50
N LYS A 89 13.78 27.86 -34.45
CA LYS A 89 12.38 27.46 -34.61
C LYS A 89 11.59 28.67 -35.13
N THR A 90 10.94 28.47 -36.29
CA THR A 90 10.09 29.50 -36.91
C THR A 90 8.63 29.06 -36.87
N ILE A 91 7.73 29.98 -36.54
CA ILE A 91 6.28 29.73 -36.49
C ILE A 91 5.61 30.78 -37.38
N LYS A 92 4.66 30.33 -38.21
CA LYS A 92 3.80 31.21 -39.02
C LYS A 92 2.34 30.81 -38.85
N GLU A 93 1.45 31.78 -38.88
CA GLU A 93 0.02 31.54 -38.92
C GLU A 93 -0.43 31.18 -40.34
N LEU A 94 -1.36 30.23 -40.46
CA LEU A 94 -1.93 29.77 -41.71
C LEU A 94 -3.45 29.61 -41.59
N SER A 95 -4.20 30.16 -42.51
CA SER A 95 -5.62 29.93 -42.64
C SER A 95 -5.86 29.03 -43.87
N LEU A 96 -6.42 27.86 -43.64
CA LEU A 96 -6.79 26.91 -44.69
C LEU A 96 -8.30 26.98 -44.91
N HIS A 97 -8.75 27.62 -45.99
CA HIS A 97 -10.18 27.82 -46.35
C HIS A 97 -10.62 27.10 -47.62
N THR A 98 -9.64 26.73 -48.49
CA THR A 98 -9.91 26.07 -49.77
C THR A 98 -8.79 25.08 -50.08
N GLY A 99 -9.06 24.01 -50.74
CA GLY A 99 -8.24 22.93 -51.31
C GLY A 99 -6.75 22.82 -50.87
N THR A 100 -5.90 23.70 -51.32
CA THR A 100 -4.45 23.66 -51.03
C THR A 100 -3.92 25.01 -50.60
N ALA A 101 -3.19 25.06 -49.46
CA ALA A 101 -2.42 26.22 -49.04
C ALA A 101 -0.92 25.95 -49.20
N ALA A 102 -0.18 26.92 -49.76
CA ALA A 102 1.28 26.88 -49.89
C ALA A 102 1.94 27.80 -48.84
N MET A 103 2.94 27.32 -48.08
CA MET A 103 3.70 28.13 -47.16
C MET A 103 5.17 27.73 -47.11
N ASP A 104 6.04 28.60 -47.60
CA ASP A 104 7.47 28.41 -47.58
C ASP A 104 8.12 29.04 -46.33
N PHE A 105 9.22 28.43 -45.90
CA PHE A 105 10.02 28.91 -44.79
C PHE A 105 11.46 29.10 -45.18
N SER A 106 12.03 30.24 -44.80
CA SER A 106 13.47 30.45 -44.74
C SER A 106 13.86 30.47 -43.26
N ILE A 107 14.72 29.52 -42.83
CA ILE A 107 15.09 29.36 -41.43
C ILE A 107 16.55 29.67 -41.21
N ALA A 108 16.85 30.47 -40.20
CA ALA A 108 18.18 30.94 -39.86
C ALA A 108 18.94 29.92 -39.02
N PRO A 109 20.28 29.80 -39.16
CA PRO A 109 21.10 28.99 -38.28
C PRO A 109 20.96 29.49 -36.81
N SER A 110 20.81 28.54 -35.86
CA SER A 110 20.71 28.90 -34.44
C SER A 110 22.08 29.05 -33.82
N SER A 111 22.35 30.20 -33.21
CA SER A 111 23.56 30.45 -32.43
C SER A 111 23.51 29.89 -31.00
N LYS A 112 22.38 29.31 -30.60
CA LYS A 112 22.22 28.70 -29.28
C LYS A 112 22.60 27.22 -29.32
N THR A 113 23.53 26.82 -28.49
CA THR A 113 23.85 25.43 -28.17
C THR A 113 22.54 24.68 -27.78
N LEU A 114 22.30 23.57 -28.45
CA LEU A 114 21.11 22.71 -28.30
C LEU A 114 20.87 22.34 -26.84
N SER A 115 19.83 22.85 -26.26
CA SER A 115 19.18 22.16 -25.16
C SER A 115 18.26 21.10 -25.77
N ASP A 116 18.46 19.84 -25.38
CA ASP A 116 17.70 18.68 -25.84
C ASP A 116 16.19 18.98 -25.89
N VAL A 117 15.58 18.98 -27.04
CA VAL A 117 14.13 18.92 -27.21
C VAL A 117 13.72 17.48 -26.91
N VAL A 118 13.49 17.20 -25.66
CA VAL A 118 12.87 15.94 -25.24
C VAL A 118 11.40 16.00 -25.66
N ILE A 119 11.03 15.33 -26.73
CA ILE A 119 9.63 15.05 -27.07
C ILE A 119 9.11 14.13 -25.95
N LYS A 120 8.51 14.70 -24.92
CA LYS A 120 7.79 13.95 -23.89
C LYS A 120 6.46 13.50 -24.49
N THR A 121 6.46 12.32 -25.09
CA THR A 121 5.20 11.59 -25.29
C THR A 121 4.57 11.42 -23.90
N LYS A 122 3.40 11.99 -23.65
CA LYS A 122 2.67 11.78 -22.40
C LYS A 122 2.41 10.28 -22.25
N LYS A 123 3.03 9.67 -21.26
CA LYS A 123 2.71 8.28 -20.89
C LYS A 123 1.22 8.20 -20.58
N PRO A 124 0.52 7.13 -20.97
CA PRO A 124 -0.88 6.95 -20.58
C PRO A 124 -0.98 6.95 -19.05
N LEU A 125 -2.09 7.45 -18.53
CA LEU A 125 -2.32 7.53 -17.09
C LEU A 125 -2.17 6.15 -16.41
N ILE A 126 -2.67 5.12 -17.07
CA ILE A 126 -2.55 3.73 -16.64
C ILE A 126 -1.91 2.93 -17.77
N GLU A 127 -0.89 2.16 -17.44
CA GLU A 127 -0.21 1.25 -18.35
C GLU A 127 -0.25 -0.16 -17.76
N VAL A 128 -0.78 -1.13 -18.49
CA VAL A 128 -0.77 -2.54 -18.08
C VAL A 128 0.42 -3.24 -18.71
N LYS A 129 1.26 -3.83 -17.86
CA LYS A 129 2.41 -4.67 -18.25
C LYS A 129 2.12 -6.12 -17.85
N ALA A 130 2.92 -7.04 -18.36
CA ALA A 130 2.74 -8.47 -18.09
C ALA A 130 2.71 -8.80 -16.58
N ASP A 131 3.51 -8.10 -15.79
CA ASP A 131 3.70 -8.37 -14.37
C ASP A 131 3.04 -7.34 -13.43
N LYS A 132 2.50 -6.22 -13.97
CA LYS A 132 2.01 -5.11 -13.15
C LYS A 132 1.12 -4.14 -13.90
N THR A 133 0.28 -3.45 -13.14
CA THR A 133 -0.40 -2.23 -13.59
C THR A 133 0.36 -1.01 -13.09
N VAL A 134 0.66 -0.06 -13.97
CA VAL A 134 1.43 1.15 -13.67
C VAL A 134 0.51 2.36 -13.75
N PHE A 135 0.31 3.04 -12.64
CA PHE A 135 -0.34 4.35 -12.58
C PHE A 135 0.72 5.44 -12.72
N ASN A 136 0.77 6.11 -13.87
CA ASN A 136 1.73 7.17 -14.18
C ASN A 136 1.27 8.50 -13.55
N VAL A 137 1.90 8.90 -12.45
CA VAL A 137 1.49 10.08 -11.66
C VAL A 137 1.63 11.38 -12.45
N GLU A 138 2.60 11.49 -13.35
CA GLU A 138 2.76 12.67 -14.21
C GLU A 138 1.60 12.87 -15.19
N GLY A 139 0.88 11.80 -15.55
CA GLY A 139 -0.30 11.86 -16.40
C GLY A 139 -1.56 12.32 -15.67
N SER A 140 -1.54 12.41 -14.33
CA SER A 140 -2.70 12.76 -13.51
C SER A 140 -2.71 14.23 -13.13
N ILE A 141 -3.76 14.96 -13.54
CA ILE A 141 -4.00 16.34 -13.14
C ILE A 141 -4.28 16.40 -11.62
N ASN A 142 -4.87 15.34 -11.06
CA ASN A 142 -5.28 15.25 -9.67
C ASN A 142 -4.14 14.83 -8.71
N ALA A 143 -2.99 14.48 -9.25
CA ALA A 143 -1.82 14.11 -8.46
C ALA A 143 -1.10 15.32 -7.85
N GLN A 144 -1.24 16.51 -8.44
CA GLN A 144 -0.51 17.70 -7.97
C GLN A 144 -0.97 18.11 -6.58
N GLY A 145 0.00 18.19 -5.65
CA GLY A 145 -0.25 18.59 -4.28
C GLY A 145 -0.74 17.50 -3.34
N SER A 146 -0.90 16.26 -3.83
CA SER A 146 -1.18 15.07 -3.01
C SER A 146 0.11 14.49 -2.42
N ASN A 147 -0.01 13.67 -1.39
CA ASN A 147 1.06 12.81 -0.88
C ASN A 147 0.91 11.38 -1.44
N ALA A 148 1.87 10.50 -1.13
CA ALA A 148 1.84 9.13 -1.64
C ALA A 148 0.62 8.34 -1.16
N LEU A 149 0.20 8.50 0.09
CA LEU A 149 -0.97 7.80 0.63
C LEU A 149 -2.26 8.21 -0.09
N GLU A 150 -2.42 9.50 -0.39
CA GLU A 150 -3.55 10.01 -1.17
C GLU A 150 -3.51 9.55 -2.63
N LEU A 151 -2.31 9.40 -3.20
CA LEU A 151 -2.18 8.84 -4.54
C LEU A 151 -2.51 7.35 -4.57
N LEU A 152 -2.19 6.62 -3.52
CA LEU A 152 -2.59 5.22 -3.40
C LEU A 152 -4.11 5.09 -3.39
N SER A 153 -4.82 5.92 -2.64
CA SER A 153 -6.29 5.91 -2.66
C SER A 153 -6.89 6.24 -4.03
N LYS A 154 -6.13 6.95 -4.88
CA LYS A 154 -6.48 7.27 -6.28
C LYS A 154 -5.98 6.23 -7.29
N SER A 155 -5.24 5.22 -6.82
CA SER A 155 -4.69 4.18 -7.70
C SER A 155 -5.72 3.09 -7.96
N PRO A 156 -5.79 2.53 -9.19
CA PRO A 156 -6.78 1.53 -9.55
C PRO A 156 -6.74 0.29 -8.65
N GLY A 157 -7.88 -0.05 -8.03
CA GLY A 157 -8.01 -1.24 -7.20
C GLY A 157 -7.33 -1.16 -5.84
N VAL A 158 -6.80 -0.01 -5.44
CA VAL A 158 -6.26 0.24 -4.11
C VAL A 158 -7.33 0.92 -3.25
N LEU A 159 -7.56 0.41 -2.07
CA LEU A 159 -8.40 1.02 -1.06
C LEU A 159 -7.53 1.38 0.14
N VAL A 160 -7.62 2.62 0.57
CA VAL A 160 -7.05 3.10 1.83
C VAL A 160 -8.23 3.40 2.74
N ASP A 161 -8.36 2.64 3.83
CA ASP A 161 -9.43 2.85 4.80
C ASP A 161 -9.13 4.03 5.74
N ASN A 162 -10.06 4.36 6.64
CA ASN A 162 -9.88 5.48 7.56
C ASN A 162 -8.83 5.24 8.64
N ASN A 163 -8.51 4.00 8.91
CA ASN A 163 -7.39 3.61 9.76
C ASN A 163 -6.07 3.59 8.97
N GLU A 164 -6.13 4.09 7.70
CA GLU A 164 -4.99 4.17 6.80
C GLU A 164 -4.43 2.80 6.39
N ASN A 165 -5.21 1.72 6.57
CA ASN A 165 -4.85 0.41 6.08
C ASN A 165 -5.01 0.36 4.56
N ILE A 166 -4.03 -0.24 3.90
CA ILE A 166 -3.99 -0.32 2.45
C ILE A 166 -4.36 -1.74 2.03
N THR A 167 -5.41 -1.85 1.23
CA THR A 167 -5.84 -3.12 0.63
C THR A 167 -5.84 -3.03 -0.89
N VAL A 168 -5.60 -4.14 -1.56
CA VAL A 168 -5.66 -4.22 -3.02
C VAL A 168 -6.74 -5.20 -3.43
N LYS A 169 -7.70 -4.72 -4.22
CA LYS A 169 -8.84 -5.52 -4.71
C LYS A 169 -9.57 -6.28 -3.58
N GLY A 170 -9.71 -5.63 -2.42
CA GLY A 170 -10.36 -6.21 -1.24
C GLY A 170 -9.54 -7.26 -0.48
N LYS A 171 -8.27 -7.49 -0.84
CA LYS A 171 -7.35 -8.40 -0.12
C LYS A 171 -6.48 -7.61 0.85
N THR A 172 -6.39 -8.08 2.09
CA THR A 172 -5.50 -7.55 3.14
C THR A 172 -4.10 -8.14 3.05
N GLY A 173 -3.11 -7.52 3.71
CA GLY A 173 -1.72 -8.00 3.71
C GLY A 173 -0.92 -7.56 2.48
N THR A 174 -1.34 -6.47 1.81
CA THR A 174 -0.58 -5.82 0.74
C THR A 174 0.75 -5.32 1.25
N LYS A 175 1.82 -5.64 0.55
CA LYS A 175 3.16 -5.14 0.87
C LYS A 175 3.44 -3.85 0.10
N ILE A 176 3.80 -2.79 0.82
CA ILE A 176 4.10 -1.49 0.24
C ILE A 176 5.61 -1.35 0.03
N TYR A 177 5.99 -1.01 -1.18
CA TYR A 177 7.37 -0.74 -1.58
C TYR A 177 7.50 0.72 -2.01
N VAL A 178 8.60 1.35 -1.69
CA VAL A 178 8.98 2.66 -2.22
C VAL A 178 10.33 2.51 -2.90
N ASP A 179 10.38 2.79 -4.20
CA ASP A 179 11.57 2.54 -5.03
C ASP A 179 12.10 1.11 -4.91
N GLY A 180 11.17 0.14 -4.89
CA GLY A 180 11.51 -1.26 -4.78
C GLY A 180 11.88 -1.75 -3.38
N LYS A 181 11.78 -0.91 -2.32
CA LYS A 181 11.95 -1.29 -0.91
C LYS A 181 10.61 -1.49 -0.25
N MET A 182 10.40 -2.63 0.40
CA MET A 182 9.25 -2.83 1.27
C MET A 182 9.38 -1.92 2.49
N MET A 183 8.30 -1.24 2.81
CA MET A 183 8.23 -0.45 4.02
C MET A 183 7.91 -1.37 5.19
N GLN A 184 8.81 -1.40 6.18
CA GLN A 184 8.74 -2.24 7.37
C GLN A 184 8.11 -1.47 8.54
N LEU A 185 7.07 -0.74 8.26
CA LEU A 185 6.35 0.08 9.21
C LEU A 185 5.00 -0.57 9.48
N ASP A 186 4.51 -0.46 10.69
CA ASP A 186 3.11 -0.79 10.95
C ASP A 186 2.17 0.13 10.16
N ASN A 187 0.89 -0.14 10.15
CA ASN A 187 -0.04 0.58 9.29
C ASN A 187 -0.04 2.09 9.57
N LYS A 188 0.08 2.52 10.82
CA LYS A 188 0.09 3.94 11.20
C LYS A 188 1.38 4.63 10.79
N ASP A 189 2.51 4.01 11.08
CA ASP A 189 3.84 4.53 10.72
C ASP A 189 4.05 4.52 9.21
N LEU A 190 3.54 3.50 8.52
CA LEU A 190 3.54 3.42 7.07
C LEU A 190 2.72 4.57 6.45
N ALA A 191 1.55 4.84 6.99
CA ALA A 191 0.72 5.94 6.53
C ALA A 191 1.40 7.30 6.78
N ALA A 192 2.01 7.51 7.94
CA ALA A 192 2.78 8.71 8.25
C ALA A 192 3.96 8.89 7.28
N TYR A 193 4.70 7.83 7.02
CA TYR A 193 5.79 7.85 6.03
C TYR A 193 5.28 8.15 4.61
N LEU A 194 4.20 7.51 4.17
CA LEU A 194 3.61 7.76 2.84
C LEU A 194 3.07 9.19 2.70
N LYS A 195 2.54 9.77 3.77
CA LYS A 195 2.16 11.19 3.80
C LYS A 195 3.35 12.12 3.64
N SER A 196 4.55 11.72 4.06
CA SER A 196 5.77 12.51 3.88
C SER A 196 6.27 12.54 2.44
N ILE A 197 5.90 11.57 1.61
CA ILE A 197 6.30 11.51 0.19
C ILE A 197 5.33 12.34 -0.64
N ASN A 198 5.87 13.31 -1.35
CA ASN A 198 5.07 14.18 -2.21
C ASN A 198 4.80 13.55 -3.58
N SER A 199 3.60 13.79 -4.12
CA SER A 199 3.21 13.34 -5.47
C SER A 199 4.15 13.81 -6.59
N ASN A 200 4.71 15.02 -6.43
CA ASN A 200 5.65 15.54 -7.43
C ASN A 200 6.98 14.77 -7.48
N ASP A 201 7.31 14.08 -6.42
CA ASP A 201 8.50 13.22 -6.33
C ASP A 201 8.21 11.80 -6.84
N ILE A 202 6.94 11.47 -7.11
CA ILE A 202 6.52 10.16 -7.58
C ILE A 202 6.45 10.16 -9.10
N GLU A 203 7.13 9.20 -9.73
CA GLU A 203 7.03 8.93 -11.18
C GLU A 203 5.78 8.11 -11.47
N ALA A 204 5.61 7.00 -10.74
CA ALA A 204 4.55 6.05 -10.96
C ALA A 204 4.27 5.22 -9.70
N ILE A 205 3.07 4.65 -9.63
CA ILE A 205 2.69 3.63 -8.67
C ILE A 205 2.45 2.33 -9.44
N GLU A 206 3.20 1.28 -9.09
CA GLU A 206 3.12 -0.03 -9.69
C GLU A 206 2.32 -0.96 -8.78
N MET A 207 1.25 -1.52 -9.27
CA MET A 207 0.41 -2.50 -8.58
C MET A 207 0.67 -3.88 -9.16
N ILE A 208 1.16 -4.79 -8.34
CA ILE A 208 1.61 -6.13 -8.72
C ILE A 208 0.76 -7.13 -7.94
N SER A 209 -0.36 -7.56 -8.51
CA SER A 209 -1.27 -8.52 -7.86
C SER A 209 -0.62 -9.89 -7.67
N ASN A 210 0.16 -10.33 -8.67
CA ASN A 210 0.88 -11.60 -8.68
C ASN A 210 2.38 -11.34 -8.88
N PRO A 211 3.14 -11.06 -7.80
CA PRO A 211 4.56 -10.75 -7.91
C PRO A 211 5.37 -11.90 -8.49
N SER A 212 6.33 -11.56 -9.37
CA SER A 212 7.24 -12.53 -9.97
C SER A 212 8.22 -13.13 -8.95
N ALA A 213 8.91 -14.21 -9.32
CA ALA A 213 9.89 -14.92 -8.49
C ALA A 213 11.05 -14.04 -7.97
N LYS A 214 11.29 -12.87 -8.58
CA LYS A 214 12.27 -11.86 -8.13
C LYS A 214 11.93 -11.27 -6.74
N TYR A 215 10.65 -11.26 -6.38
CA TYR A 215 10.19 -10.81 -5.06
C TYR A 215 10.14 -11.98 -4.09
N ASP A 216 10.31 -11.70 -2.81
CA ASP A 216 10.14 -12.73 -1.77
C ASP A 216 8.75 -13.36 -1.86
N ALA A 217 8.66 -14.65 -1.58
CA ALA A 217 7.40 -15.41 -1.72
C ALA A 217 6.32 -14.99 -0.70
N SER A 218 6.66 -14.17 0.28
CA SER A 218 5.77 -13.70 1.35
C SER A 218 4.72 -12.69 0.86
N GLY A 219 3.51 -12.78 1.42
CA GLY A 219 2.38 -11.85 1.23
C GLY A 219 1.37 -12.29 0.18
N ASN A 220 0.09 -12.38 0.59
CA ASN A 220 -0.99 -12.97 -0.21
C ASN A 220 -1.75 -11.97 -1.10
N ALA A 221 -1.69 -10.67 -0.79
CA ALA A 221 -2.49 -9.64 -1.46
C ALA A 221 -1.73 -8.85 -2.55
N GLY A 222 -0.49 -9.24 -2.84
CA GLY A 222 0.34 -8.58 -3.84
C GLY A 222 1.20 -7.44 -3.29
N ILE A 223 1.76 -6.66 -4.20
CA ILE A 223 2.73 -5.59 -3.92
C ILE A 223 2.26 -4.29 -4.56
N ILE A 224 2.39 -3.18 -3.83
CA ILE A 224 2.36 -1.83 -4.41
C ILE A 224 3.77 -1.25 -4.32
N ASN A 225 4.33 -0.82 -5.44
CA ASN A 225 5.64 -0.17 -5.49
C ASN A 225 5.51 1.28 -5.97
N ILE A 226 5.81 2.22 -5.10
CA ILE A 226 5.84 3.65 -5.39
C ILE A 226 7.21 3.99 -5.98
N ARG A 227 7.24 4.34 -7.25
CA ARG A 227 8.48 4.76 -7.93
C ARG A 227 8.65 6.26 -7.86
N LEU A 228 9.79 6.70 -7.35
CA LEU A 228 10.15 8.11 -7.30
C LEU A 228 10.81 8.57 -8.62
N LYS A 229 10.68 9.86 -8.94
CA LYS A 229 11.23 10.45 -10.16
C LYS A 229 12.74 10.43 -10.16
N LYS A 230 13.32 10.05 -11.30
CA LYS A 230 14.78 10.08 -11.55
C LYS A 230 15.14 11.37 -12.30
N ASN A 231 15.30 12.47 -11.61
CA ASN A 231 15.79 13.72 -12.20
C ASN A 231 17.32 13.69 -12.37
N LYS A 232 17.84 14.29 -13.46
CA LYS A 232 19.28 14.27 -13.78
C LYS A 232 20.07 15.46 -13.23
N LYS A 233 19.45 16.40 -12.53
CA LYS A 233 20.08 17.65 -12.07
C LYS A 233 20.70 17.51 -10.69
N TYR A 234 21.77 18.26 -10.47
CA TYR A 234 22.48 18.38 -9.20
C TYR A 234 21.92 19.52 -8.34
N GLY A 235 22.19 19.51 -7.03
CA GLY A 235 21.79 20.54 -6.10
C GLY A 235 21.11 19.97 -4.86
N SER A 236 20.41 20.82 -4.13
CA SER A 236 19.63 20.47 -2.94
C SER A 236 18.15 20.76 -3.14
N ASN A 237 17.32 19.93 -2.54
CA ASN A 237 15.89 20.17 -2.39
C ASN A 237 15.38 19.60 -1.05
N GLY A 238 14.20 20.06 -0.66
CA GLY A 238 13.56 19.56 0.54
C GLY A 238 12.10 19.96 0.64
N SER A 239 11.44 19.38 1.63
CA SER A 239 10.07 19.75 1.99
C SER A 239 9.85 19.70 3.49
N VAL A 240 8.96 20.54 3.98
CA VAL A 240 8.42 20.51 5.34
C VAL A 240 6.93 20.22 5.22
N ASN A 241 6.45 19.28 6.03
CA ASN A 241 5.03 18.97 6.15
C ASN A 241 4.61 19.14 7.60
N LEU A 242 3.46 19.75 7.84
CA LEU A 242 2.84 19.94 9.15
C LEU A 242 1.37 19.55 9.04
N GLY A 243 0.90 18.76 9.98
CA GLY A 243 -0.49 18.31 10.03
C GLY A 243 -1.08 18.45 11.43
N LEU A 244 -2.32 18.93 11.47
CA LEU A 244 -3.15 18.97 12.66
C LEU A 244 -4.41 18.15 12.40
N VAL A 245 -4.80 17.35 13.35
CA VAL A 245 -6.00 16.51 13.28
C VAL A 245 -6.78 16.68 14.57
N GLN A 246 -8.05 17.07 14.46
CA GLN A 246 -8.98 17.19 15.55
C GLN A 246 -10.09 16.15 15.41
N GLY A 247 -10.08 15.16 16.29
CA GLY A 247 -11.19 14.23 16.55
C GLY A 247 -11.76 14.52 17.94
N TYR A 248 -11.91 13.49 18.78
CA TYR A 248 -12.18 13.69 20.21
C TYR A 248 -11.02 14.41 20.89
N THR A 249 -9.80 14.10 20.46
CA THR A 249 -8.56 14.69 20.95
C THR A 249 -7.73 15.29 19.81
N PRO A 250 -6.95 16.36 20.09
CA PRO A 250 -6.04 16.93 19.10
C PRO A 250 -4.81 16.03 18.88
N LYS A 251 -4.34 15.98 17.63
CA LYS A 251 -3.16 15.24 17.20
C LYS A 251 -2.34 16.10 16.25
N GLY A 252 -1.01 15.95 16.31
CA GLY A 252 -0.10 16.66 15.44
C GLY A 252 0.89 15.71 14.76
N ASN A 253 1.27 16.03 13.54
CA ASN A 253 2.38 15.37 12.86
C ASN A 253 3.24 16.40 12.13
N GLY A 254 4.52 16.06 11.95
CA GLY A 254 5.43 16.89 11.19
C GLY A 254 6.54 16.08 10.56
N SER A 255 7.03 16.50 9.38
CA SER A 255 8.20 15.87 8.77
C SER A 255 9.02 16.84 7.95
N VAL A 256 10.32 16.56 7.86
CA VAL A 256 11.30 17.25 7.04
C VAL A 256 12.00 16.24 6.14
N ASN A 257 12.00 16.50 4.84
CA ASN A 257 12.76 15.75 3.85
C ASN A 257 13.86 16.64 3.29
N LEU A 258 15.06 16.09 3.18
CA LEU A 258 16.23 16.75 2.61
C LEU A 258 16.92 15.80 1.63
N ASN A 259 17.36 16.34 0.49
CA ASN A 259 18.17 15.62 -0.47
C ASN A 259 19.20 16.56 -1.10
N TYR A 260 20.45 16.14 -1.08
CA TYR A 260 21.59 16.78 -1.76
C TYR A 260 22.25 15.80 -2.70
N ARG A 261 22.52 16.24 -3.91
CA ARG A 261 23.17 15.43 -4.93
C ARG A 261 24.17 16.24 -5.75
N ASP A 262 25.35 15.68 -5.93
CA ASP A 262 26.34 16.13 -6.91
C ASP A 262 26.77 14.98 -7.87
N LYS A 263 27.93 15.16 -8.55
CA LYS A 263 28.47 14.16 -9.49
C LYS A 263 28.93 12.88 -8.80
N LYS A 264 29.45 12.98 -7.57
CA LYS A 264 30.08 11.87 -6.83
C LYS A 264 29.24 11.32 -5.71
N ILE A 265 28.36 12.14 -5.11
CA ILE A 265 27.62 11.75 -3.92
C ILE A 265 26.15 12.14 -4.00
N ASN A 266 25.30 11.36 -3.38
CA ASN A 266 23.91 11.71 -3.08
C ASN A 266 23.65 11.44 -1.59
N ILE A 267 23.28 12.47 -0.82
CA ILE A 267 22.92 12.37 0.59
C ILE A 267 21.42 12.69 0.71
N PHE A 268 20.71 11.89 1.47
CA PHE A 268 19.28 12.08 1.69
C PHE A 268 18.92 11.81 3.13
N SER A 269 17.93 12.54 3.65
CA SER A 269 17.34 12.27 4.95
C SER A 269 15.84 12.56 4.96
N ASN A 270 15.13 11.88 5.83
CA ASN A 270 13.77 12.13 6.21
C ASN A 270 13.66 11.98 7.72
N VAL A 271 13.11 12.97 8.40
CA VAL A 271 12.79 12.90 9.82
C VAL A 271 11.36 13.37 9.98
N GLY A 272 10.55 12.57 10.68
CA GLY A 272 9.16 12.91 10.97
C GLY A 272 8.74 12.40 12.34
N GLY A 273 7.61 12.88 12.82
CA GLY A 273 7.06 12.42 14.09
C GLY A 273 5.56 12.67 14.18
N ASN A 274 4.93 11.91 15.07
CA ASN A 274 3.52 12.00 15.41
C ASN A 274 3.38 12.15 16.93
N LEU A 275 2.37 12.91 17.33
CA LEU A 275 2.00 13.11 18.74
C LEU A 275 0.49 13.19 18.83
N GLY A 276 -0.12 12.45 19.75
CA GLY A 276 -1.54 12.56 20.01
C GLY A 276 -2.14 11.36 20.71
N ASN A 277 -3.43 11.47 21.00
CA ASN A 277 -4.20 10.40 21.59
C ASN A 277 -5.27 9.95 20.61
N TYR A 278 -5.66 8.68 20.71
CA TYR A 278 -6.76 8.08 19.96
C TYR A 278 -7.71 7.43 20.97
N GLU A 279 -9.02 7.67 20.82
CA GLU A 279 -10.03 7.14 21.70
C GLU A 279 -10.98 6.22 20.96
N GLU A 280 -11.31 5.08 21.59
CA GLU A 280 -12.22 4.09 21.07
C GLU A 280 -13.18 3.64 22.18
N HIS A 281 -14.44 3.49 21.84
CA HIS A 281 -15.47 2.86 22.67
C HIS A 281 -15.77 1.48 22.11
N LEU A 282 -15.79 0.47 22.98
CA LEU A 282 -16.04 -0.92 22.62
C LEU A 282 -17.12 -1.50 23.52
N ASP A 283 -18.23 -1.91 22.94
CA ASP A 283 -19.33 -2.58 23.60
C ASP A 283 -19.34 -4.06 23.17
N LEU A 284 -19.29 -4.97 24.14
CA LEU A 284 -19.28 -6.42 23.90
C LEU A 284 -20.37 -7.08 24.75
N TYR A 285 -21.33 -7.69 24.08
CA TYR A 285 -22.30 -8.57 24.70
C TYR A 285 -21.90 -10.01 24.40
N ARG A 286 -21.60 -10.79 25.46
CA ARG A 286 -21.11 -12.16 25.35
C ARG A 286 -21.95 -13.11 26.17
N ILE A 287 -22.29 -14.28 25.58
CA ILE A 287 -22.92 -15.39 26.29
C ILE A 287 -21.95 -16.57 26.24
N GLN A 288 -21.62 -17.11 27.40
CA GLN A 288 -20.69 -18.24 27.55
C GLN A 288 -20.99 -18.96 28.88
N ASN A 289 -21.09 -20.29 28.87
CA ASN A 289 -21.21 -21.15 30.06
C ASN A 289 -22.23 -20.62 31.07
N ASP A 290 -23.49 -20.50 30.67
CA ASP A 290 -24.62 -20.01 31.46
C ASP A 290 -24.43 -18.58 32.06
N SER A 291 -23.53 -17.81 31.51
CA SER A 291 -23.25 -16.43 31.93
C SER A 291 -23.41 -15.46 30.78
N ILE A 292 -23.99 -14.32 31.07
CA ILE A 292 -24.05 -13.16 30.18
C ILE A 292 -23.07 -12.12 30.71
N PHE A 293 -22.22 -11.61 29.83
CA PHE A 293 -21.27 -10.54 30.10
C PHE A 293 -21.64 -9.34 29.22
N ASP A 294 -22.16 -8.29 29.81
CA ASP A 294 -22.47 -7.00 29.16
C ASP A 294 -21.34 -6.01 29.49
N GLN A 295 -20.38 -5.89 28.59
CA GLN A 295 -19.16 -5.10 28.76
C GLN A 295 -19.23 -3.80 27.98
N LYS A 296 -18.91 -2.69 28.64
CA LYS A 296 -18.67 -1.39 28.01
C LYS A 296 -17.28 -0.91 28.33
N SER A 297 -16.50 -0.57 27.29
CA SER A 297 -15.11 -0.19 27.45
C SER A 297 -14.81 1.14 26.75
N ARG A 298 -13.92 1.92 27.39
CA ARG A 298 -13.32 3.10 26.80
C ARG A 298 -11.81 2.92 26.78
N ASN A 299 -11.25 2.87 25.58
CA ASN A 299 -9.82 2.68 25.34
C ASN A 299 -9.19 4.00 24.88
N VAL A 300 -8.04 4.35 25.43
CA VAL A 300 -7.27 5.53 25.06
C VAL A 300 -5.85 5.11 24.73
N TYR A 301 -5.44 5.36 23.50
CA TYR A 301 -4.06 5.14 23.01
C TYR A 301 -3.35 6.48 23.00
N LYS A 302 -2.31 6.62 23.79
CA LYS A 302 -1.38 7.76 23.73
C LYS A 302 -0.20 7.35 22.88
N ASP A 303 0.10 8.10 21.83
CA ASP A 303 1.16 7.78 20.88
C ASP A 303 2.12 8.94 20.70
N LYS A 304 3.42 8.62 20.80
CA LYS A 304 4.53 9.51 20.45
C LYS A 304 5.50 8.73 19.61
N SER A 305 5.71 9.13 18.36
CA SER A 305 6.65 8.43 17.51
C SER A 305 7.56 9.38 16.74
N ILE A 306 8.80 8.93 16.53
CA ILE A 306 9.80 9.60 15.70
C ILE A 306 10.33 8.58 14.71
N ASN A 307 10.25 8.96 13.42
CA ASN A 307 10.79 8.21 12.31
C ASN A 307 11.99 8.96 11.73
N ALA A 308 13.12 8.29 11.58
CA ALA A 308 14.31 8.85 10.96
C ALA A 308 14.83 7.92 9.87
N LYS A 309 15.20 8.49 8.73
CA LYS A 309 15.90 7.81 7.64
C LYS A 309 17.01 8.69 7.13
N ALA A 310 18.22 8.15 7.02
CA ALA A 310 19.35 8.83 6.43
C ALA A 310 20.17 7.88 5.57
N GLY A 311 20.80 8.38 4.53
CA GLY A 311 21.67 7.55 3.69
C GLY A 311 22.50 8.36 2.72
N ALA A 312 23.52 7.68 2.19
CA ALA A 312 24.42 8.22 1.19
C ALA A 312 24.66 7.20 0.07
N ASP A 313 24.78 7.69 -1.18
CA ASP A 313 25.29 6.96 -2.34
C ASP A 313 26.58 7.61 -2.78
N LEU A 314 27.65 6.81 -2.94
CA LEU A 314 28.90 7.18 -3.54
C LEU A 314 28.95 6.59 -4.97
N PHE A 315 29.00 7.46 -5.96
CA PHE A 315 29.14 7.07 -7.37
C PHE A 315 30.63 6.95 -7.69
N LEU A 316 31.16 5.72 -7.66
CA LEU A 316 32.57 5.44 -7.96
C LEU A 316 32.88 5.82 -9.41
N ASP A 317 31.97 5.44 -10.30
CA ASP A 317 31.97 5.79 -11.72
C ASP A 317 30.53 5.76 -12.28
N SER A 318 30.39 5.78 -13.61
CA SER A 318 29.09 5.76 -14.30
C SER A 318 28.32 4.44 -14.14
N LYS A 319 28.98 3.35 -13.74
CA LYS A 319 28.44 1.99 -13.62
C LYS A 319 28.35 1.52 -12.17
N ASN A 320 29.27 1.97 -11.31
CA ASN A 320 29.47 1.45 -9.97
C ASN A 320 28.98 2.44 -8.89
N THR A 321 28.17 1.96 -7.96
CA THR A 321 27.68 2.75 -6.84
C THR A 321 27.73 1.92 -5.56
N ILE A 322 28.31 2.47 -4.51
CA ILE A 322 28.20 1.96 -3.14
C ILE A 322 27.22 2.84 -2.36
N GLY A 323 26.42 2.27 -1.50
CA GLY A 323 25.47 3.03 -0.70
C GLY A 323 25.33 2.48 0.70
N VAL A 324 25.11 3.39 1.64
CA VAL A 324 24.75 3.09 3.03
C VAL A 324 23.42 3.76 3.34
N MET A 325 22.59 3.11 4.16
CA MET A 325 21.33 3.67 4.63
C MET A 325 21.00 3.13 6.01
N ALA A 326 20.58 4.04 6.88
CA ALA A 326 20.01 3.72 8.18
C ALA A 326 18.56 4.21 8.24
N THR A 327 17.70 3.42 8.89
CA THR A 327 16.34 3.81 9.27
C THR A 327 16.14 3.51 10.74
N ALA A 328 15.44 4.37 11.45
CA ALA A 328 15.05 4.14 12.83
C ALA A 328 13.62 4.64 13.08
N ASN A 329 12.88 3.89 13.87
CA ASN A 329 11.60 4.27 14.41
C ASN A 329 11.65 4.11 15.92
N PHE A 330 11.29 5.16 16.63
CA PHE A 330 11.14 5.20 18.07
C PHE A 330 9.69 5.50 18.37
N ASN A 331 9.04 4.60 19.08
CA ASN A 331 7.66 4.75 19.48
C ASN A 331 7.54 4.57 20.99
N ASP A 332 6.91 5.54 21.64
CA ASP A 332 6.55 5.51 23.04
C ASP A 332 5.02 5.63 23.11
N ASN A 333 4.38 4.59 23.55
CA ASN A 333 2.92 4.52 23.60
C ASN A 333 2.42 4.08 24.97
N THR A 334 1.22 4.47 25.30
CA THR A 334 0.48 3.95 26.45
C THR A 334 -0.92 3.60 26.01
N TRP A 335 -1.29 2.33 26.12
CA TRP A 335 -2.67 1.91 26.02
C TRP A 335 -3.30 1.94 27.40
N GLY A 336 -4.41 2.65 27.53
CA GLY A 336 -5.26 2.68 28.71
C GLY A 336 -6.67 2.20 28.35
N GLY A 337 -7.19 1.26 29.11
CA GLY A 337 -8.53 0.71 28.91
C GLY A 337 -9.29 0.63 30.22
N ASN A 338 -10.46 1.27 30.27
CA ASN A 338 -11.39 1.16 31.39
C ASN A 338 -12.62 0.41 30.90
N SER A 339 -12.99 -0.67 31.58
CA SER A 339 -14.18 -1.44 31.26
C SER A 339 -15.04 -1.70 32.47
N ALA A 340 -16.35 -1.70 32.24
CA ALA A 340 -17.37 -2.13 33.21
C ALA A 340 -18.14 -3.27 32.58
N THR A 341 -18.18 -4.44 33.25
CA THR A 341 -18.86 -5.64 32.77
C THR A 341 -19.91 -6.07 33.80
N ASN A 342 -21.17 -5.99 33.44
CA ASN A 342 -22.22 -6.58 34.21
C ASN A 342 -22.34 -8.06 33.91
N ILE A 343 -22.40 -8.91 34.94
CA ILE A 343 -22.41 -10.37 34.80
C ILE A 343 -23.75 -10.89 35.33
N TYR A 344 -24.47 -11.61 34.48
CA TYR A 344 -25.78 -12.20 34.79
C TYR A 344 -25.70 -13.72 34.64
N TYR A 345 -26.53 -14.41 35.41
CA TYR A 345 -26.77 -15.85 35.25
C TYR A 345 -27.79 -16.05 34.13
N GLN A 346 -27.40 -16.65 33.01
CA GLN A 346 -28.22 -16.70 31.79
C GLN A 346 -29.57 -17.39 31.97
N PRO A 347 -29.71 -18.55 32.73
CA PRO A 347 -30.94 -19.28 32.80
C PRO A 347 -32.07 -18.50 33.50
N THR A 348 -31.74 -17.65 34.47
CA THR A 348 -32.73 -16.87 35.22
C THR A 348 -32.72 -15.38 34.86
N GLY A 349 -31.64 -14.88 34.28
CA GLY A 349 -31.41 -13.45 34.01
C GLY A 349 -30.99 -12.67 35.26
N ASP A 350 -30.68 -13.33 36.36
CA ASP A 350 -30.31 -12.68 37.62
C ASP A 350 -28.97 -11.95 37.50
N TYR A 351 -28.91 -10.73 37.98
CA TYR A 351 -27.68 -9.96 38.10
C TYR A 351 -26.83 -10.54 39.24
N VAL A 352 -25.63 -11.04 38.87
CA VAL A 352 -24.73 -11.74 39.80
C VAL A 352 -23.71 -10.83 40.41
N LYS A 353 -22.99 -10.07 39.58
CA LYS A 353 -21.91 -9.18 40.00
C LYS A 353 -21.46 -8.26 38.85
N LYS A 354 -20.68 -7.22 39.21
CA LYS A 354 -20.04 -6.30 38.28
C LYS A 354 -18.53 -6.44 38.36
N LEU A 355 -17.85 -6.44 37.21
CA LEU A 355 -16.41 -6.30 37.11
C LEU A 355 -16.07 -4.90 36.57
N GLU A 356 -15.25 -4.17 37.29
CA GLU A 356 -14.59 -2.96 36.80
C GLU A 356 -13.09 -3.23 36.61
N ALA A 357 -12.60 -3.14 35.38
CA ALA A 357 -11.20 -3.37 35.06
C ALA A 357 -10.57 -2.08 34.53
N PHE A 358 -9.39 -1.78 35.06
CA PHE A 358 -8.59 -0.63 34.68
C PHE A 358 -7.23 -1.12 34.17
N ASN A 359 -6.96 -0.93 32.90
CA ASN A 359 -5.73 -1.37 32.28
C ASN A 359 -4.88 -0.19 31.89
N THR A 360 -3.62 -0.23 32.28
CA THR A 360 -2.60 0.72 31.80
C THR A 360 -1.37 -0.06 31.33
N ILE A 361 -1.05 0.09 30.06
CA ILE A 361 0.03 -0.63 29.41
C ILE A 361 0.96 0.37 28.71
N PRO A 362 1.90 0.99 29.46
CA PRO A 362 2.97 1.74 28.82
C PRO A 362 3.90 0.77 28.08
N GLY A 363 4.34 1.17 26.91
CA GLY A 363 5.23 0.41 26.07
C GLY A 363 6.16 1.31 25.27
N SER A 364 7.36 0.84 25.04
CA SER A 364 8.30 1.49 24.14
C SER A 364 8.76 0.50 23.07
N ARG A 365 9.00 1.01 21.86
CA ARG A 365 9.49 0.22 20.73
C ARG A 365 10.57 0.98 19.99
N THR A 366 11.66 0.30 19.73
CA THR A 366 12.73 0.78 18.86
C THR A 366 12.89 -0.22 17.72
N ASN A 367 12.75 0.25 16.50
CA ASN A 367 13.02 -0.52 15.29
C ASN A 367 14.09 0.23 14.49
N ALA A 368 15.26 -0.38 14.27
CA ALA A 368 16.32 0.23 13.49
C ALA A 368 16.89 -0.76 12.48
N ASN A 369 17.24 -0.26 11.29
CA ASN A 369 17.80 -1.06 10.21
C ASN A 369 19.00 -0.34 9.59
N LEU A 370 20.07 -1.09 9.31
CA LEU A 370 21.25 -0.66 8.58
C LEU A 370 21.35 -1.49 7.29
N ASN A 371 21.54 -0.83 6.16
CA ASN A 371 21.76 -1.45 4.85
C ASN A 371 23.06 -0.95 4.23
N LEU A 372 23.92 -1.87 3.85
CA LEU A 372 25.06 -1.64 2.99
C LEU A 372 24.77 -2.27 1.65
N ASN A 373 24.98 -1.53 0.54
CA ASN A 373 24.68 -2.06 -0.78
C ASN A 373 25.71 -1.63 -1.83
N TYR A 374 25.92 -2.53 -2.79
CA TYR A 374 26.66 -2.31 -4.00
C TYR A 374 25.77 -2.50 -5.20
N ARG A 375 25.90 -1.63 -6.20
CA ARG A 375 25.22 -1.75 -7.49
C ARG A 375 26.18 -1.51 -8.64
N TYR A 376 26.20 -2.48 -9.55
CA TYR A 376 26.73 -2.33 -10.91
C TYR A 376 25.58 -2.21 -11.90
N ALA A 377 25.68 -1.30 -12.88
CA ALA A 377 24.74 -1.19 -13.98
C ALA A 377 25.44 -0.63 -15.23
N ASP A 378 25.41 -1.37 -16.33
CA ASP A 378 25.98 -0.93 -17.61
C ASP A 378 24.91 -0.52 -18.63
N THR A 379 25.37 -0.02 -19.78
CA THR A 379 24.52 0.37 -20.90
C THR A 379 23.98 -0.82 -21.71
N ALA A 380 24.62 -2.00 -21.60
CA ALA A 380 24.16 -3.24 -22.23
C ALA A 380 22.95 -3.88 -21.49
N GLY A 381 22.57 -3.31 -20.33
CA GLY A 381 21.43 -3.75 -19.54
C GLY A 381 21.75 -4.81 -18.49
N LYS A 382 23.06 -5.06 -18.23
CA LYS A 382 23.48 -5.89 -17.09
C LYS A 382 23.40 -5.07 -15.79
N THR A 383 22.71 -5.59 -14.80
CA THR A 383 22.70 -5.03 -13.44
C THR A 383 23.04 -6.11 -12.42
N ILE A 384 23.85 -5.73 -11.43
CA ILE A 384 24.15 -6.56 -10.27
C ILE A 384 23.84 -5.71 -9.04
N ASN A 385 23.09 -6.24 -8.08
CA ASN A 385 22.86 -5.61 -6.80
C ASN A 385 23.24 -6.61 -5.72
N VAL A 386 24.00 -6.15 -4.73
CA VAL A 386 24.33 -6.91 -3.53
C VAL A 386 23.95 -6.04 -2.34
N ASP A 387 23.16 -6.59 -1.43
CA ASP A 387 22.68 -5.94 -0.22
C ASP A 387 23.06 -6.78 0.99
N ALA A 388 23.58 -6.14 2.03
CA ALA A 388 23.81 -6.72 3.34
C ALA A 388 23.08 -5.86 4.37
N ASP A 389 22.28 -6.48 5.21
CA ASP A 389 21.38 -5.77 6.11
C ASP A 389 21.47 -6.32 7.54
N TYR A 390 21.35 -5.41 8.48
CA TYR A 390 21.11 -5.71 9.89
C TYR A 390 19.88 -4.94 10.36
N GLY A 391 18.93 -5.65 10.98
CA GLY A 391 17.73 -5.10 11.59
C GLY A 391 17.63 -5.46 13.05
N LEU A 392 17.25 -4.53 13.88
CA LEU A 392 16.95 -4.77 15.29
C LEU A 392 15.56 -4.26 15.64
N PHE A 393 14.89 -5.00 16.50
CA PHE A 393 13.67 -4.56 17.17
C PHE A 393 13.85 -4.80 18.67
N ARG A 394 13.52 -3.79 19.45
CA ARG A 394 13.52 -3.84 20.92
C ARG A 394 12.19 -3.28 21.39
N GLY A 395 11.41 -4.10 22.08
CA GLY A 395 10.11 -3.74 22.62
C GLY A 395 10.02 -4.00 24.11
N THR A 396 9.31 -3.14 24.82
CA THR A 396 8.94 -3.38 26.21
C THR A 396 7.46 -3.09 26.40
N GLY A 397 6.77 -3.96 27.13
CA GLY A 397 5.41 -3.72 27.60
C GLY A 397 5.38 -3.94 29.11
N ARG A 398 4.72 -3.03 29.83
CA ARG A 398 4.50 -3.14 31.28
C ARG A 398 3.01 -2.92 31.49
N SER A 399 2.29 -3.95 31.93
CA SER A 399 0.88 -3.78 32.20
C SER A 399 0.64 -3.66 33.70
N PHE A 400 -0.35 -2.85 34.06
CA PHE A 400 -0.92 -2.79 35.40
C PHE A 400 -2.44 -2.90 35.27
N GLN A 401 -3.05 -3.91 35.92
CA GLN A 401 -4.41 -4.34 35.67
C GLN A 401 -5.14 -4.62 36.98
N PRO A 402 -5.67 -3.61 37.70
CA PRO A 402 -6.57 -3.82 38.81
C PRO A 402 -7.98 -4.16 38.28
N ASN A 403 -8.57 -5.20 38.87
CA ASN A 403 -9.91 -5.73 38.57
C ASN A 403 -10.72 -5.80 39.85
N ASN A 404 -11.74 -4.99 39.95
CA ASN A 404 -12.61 -4.88 41.10
C ASN A 404 -13.94 -5.58 40.84
N TYR A 405 -14.30 -6.51 41.69
CA TYR A 405 -15.61 -7.21 41.65
C TYR A 405 -16.54 -6.68 42.71
N TYR A 406 -17.76 -6.31 42.30
CA TYR A 406 -18.79 -5.74 43.14
C TYR A 406 -19.99 -6.65 43.15
N ALA A 407 -20.63 -6.75 44.34
CA ALA A 407 -21.93 -7.38 44.52
C ALA A 407 -23.06 -6.55 43.87
N PRO A 408 -24.29 -7.12 43.69
CA PRO A 408 -25.41 -6.38 43.12
C PRO A 408 -25.81 -5.13 43.93
N ASN A 409 -25.54 -5.10 45.21
CA ASN A 409 -25.81 -3.97 46.11
C ASN A 409 -24.72 -2.87 46.02
N GLY A 410 -23.62 -3.10 45.24
CA GLY A 410 -22.52 -2.17 45.06
C GLY A 410 -21.35 -2.37 46.00
N ASP A 411 -21.39 -3.31 46.92
CA ASP A 411 -20.30 -3.60 47.85
C ASP A 411 -19.14 -4.28 47.13
N LEU A 412 -17.87 -3.89 47.41
CA LEU A 412 -16.69 -4.54 46.88
C LEU A 412 -16.56 -5.96 47.44
N LEU A 413 -16.64 -6.97 46.58
CA LEU A 413 -16.43 -8.37 46.93
C LEU A 413 -14.97 -8.71 47.10
N TYR A 414 -14.17 -8.39 46.10
CA TYR A 414 -12.72 -8.62 46.09
C TYR A 414 -12.05 -7.85 44.93
N GLN A 415 -10.75 -7.69 45.03
CA GLN A 415 -9.88 -7.08 44.01
C GLN A 415 -8.80 -8.07 43.59
N LEU A 416 -8.58 -8.17 42.28
CA LEU A 416 -7.46 -8.91 41.69
C LEU A 416 -6.62 -7.96 40.89
N THR A 417 -5.35 -7.82 41.26
CA THR A 417 -4.43 -6.90 40.56
C THR A 417 -3.27 -7.68 39.97
N TYR A 418 -2.99 -7.42 38.69
CA TYR A 418 -1.92 -8.08 37.95
C TYR A 418 -0.93 -7.06 37.41
N ARG A 419 0.31 -7.51 37.30
CA ARG A 419 1.36 -6.79 36.57
C ARG A 419 2.12 -7.74 35.68
N ASN A 420 2.34 -7.32 34.42
CA ASN A 420 3.13 -8.09 33.47
C ASN A 420 4.29 -7.25 32.95
N TYR A 421 5.41 -7.91 32.69
CA TYR A 421 6.55 -7.35 32.02
C TYR A 421 6.92 -8.21 30.81
N THR A 422 6.97 -7.61 29.61
CA THR A 422 7.08 -8.33 28.33
C THR A 422 8.14 -7.72 27.42
N PRO A 423 9.44 -7.88 27.75
CA PRO A 423 10.50 -7.47 26.83
C PRO A 423 10.57 -8.41 25.62
N THR A 424 10.81 -7.81 24.47
CA THR A 424 10.96 -8.52 23.18
C THR A 424 12.18 -7.98 22.44
N ASP A 425 13.12 -8.85 22.15
CA ASP A 425 14.32 -8.56 21.39
C ASP A 425 14.33 -9.38 20.10
N ILE A 426 14.48 -8.71 18.95
CA ILE A 426 14.59 -9.38 17.65
C ILE A 426 15.80 -8.82 16.91
N ASP A 427 16.64 -9.71 16.40
CA ASP A 427 17.79 -9.39 15.55
C ASP A 427 17.64 -10.13 14.22
N ILE A 428 17.83 -9.41 13.10
CA ILE A 428 17.69 -9.93 11.75
C ILE A 428 18.94 -9.60 10.95
N TYR A 429 19.51 -10.61 10.31
CA TYR A 429 20.66 -10.48 9.42
C TYR A 429 20.28 -11.00 8.06
N THR A 430 20.57 -10.25 7.01
CA THR A 430 20.34 -10.74 5.63
C THR A 430 21.47 -10.37 4.69
N ILE A 431 21.69 -11.25 3.73
CA ILE A 431 22.53 -10.97 2.56
C ILE A 431 21.76 -11.40 1.31
N LYS A 432 21.75 -10.55 0.29
CA LYS A 432 21.03 -10.77 -0.95
C LYS A 432 21.87 -10.34 -2.15
N ALA A 433 21.84 -11.14 -3.22
CA ALA A 433 22.46 -10.81 -4.49
C ALA A 433 21.47 -11.04 -5.63
N ASP A 434 21.27 -10.02 -6.47
CA ASP A 434 20.40 -10.04 -7.65
C ASP A 434 21.19 -9.68 -8.90
N VAL A 435 21.03 -10.46 -9.97
CA VAL A 435 21.61 -10.20 -11.29
C VAL A 435 20.49 -10.14 -12.32
N GLU A 436 20.53 -9.15 -13.20
CA GLU A 436 19.64 -9.04 -14.35
C GLU A 436 20.48 -8.79 -15.61
N ILE A 437 20.24 -9.55 -16.66
CA ILE A 437 20.95 -9.45 -17.95
C ILE A 437 19.95 -9.53 -19.10
N ASN A 438 20.29 -8.89 -20.22
CA ASN A 438 19.60 -9.10 -21.48
C ASN A 438 20.09 -10.42 -22.10
N LYS A 439 19.22 -11.41 -22.20
CA LYS A 439 19.51 -12.74 -22.74
C LYS A 439 18.32 -13.27 -23.54
N TRP A 440 18.55 -13.99 -24.64
CA TRP A 440 17.52 -14.65 -25.47
C TRP A 440 16.38 -13.70 -25.89
N LYS A 441 16.72 -12.48 -26.34
CA LYS A 441 15.73 -11.43 -26.72
C LYS A 441 14.77 -11.01 -25.60
N GLY A 442 15.15 -11.23 -24.35
CA GLY A 442 14.38 -10.87 -23.15
C GLY A 442 15.30 -10.47 -22.01
N LYS A 443 14.73 -10.34 -20.82
CA LYS A 443 15.43 -10.06 -19.57
C LYS A 443 15.45 -11.30 -18.70
N LEU A 444 16.64 -11.81 -18.39
CA LEU A 444 16.86 -12.89 -17.45
C LEU A 444 17.34 -12.30 -16.13
N GLY A 445 16.62 -12.58 -15.07
CA GLY A 445 16.96 -12.23 -13.69
C GLY A 445 17.17 -13.48 -12.87
N TYR A 446 18.19 -13.50 -12.02
CA TYR A 446 18.42 -14.55 -11.04
C TYR A 446 19.09 -13.98 -9.81
N GLY A 447 18.93 -14.67 -8.68
CA GLY A 447 19.49 -14.20 -7.42
C GLY A 447 19.33 -15.18 -6.30
N ALA A 448 19.99 -14.86 -5.19
CA ALA A 448 19.95 -15.63 -3.96
C ALA A 448 19.85 -14.72 -2.75
N LYS A 449 19.29 -15.24 -1.66
CA LYS A 449 19.14 -14.58 -0.36
C LYS A 449 19.40 -15.57 0.75
N ALA A 450 20.11 -15.14 1.79
CA ALA A 450 20.18 -15.84 3.07
C ALA A 450 19.71 -14.87 4.16
N ALA A 451 18.82 -15.32 5.03
CA ALA A 451 18.30 -14.57 6.16
C ALA A 451 18.41 -15.38 7.45
N TYR A 452 18.80 -14.73 8.52
CA TYR A 452 18.83 -15.30 9.86
C TYR A 452 18.12 -14.37 10.83
N VAL A 453 17.18 -14.92 11.60
CA VAL A 453 16.40 -14.20 12.61
C VAL A 453 16.58 -14.88 13.96
N ARG A 454 16.77 -14.06 14.99
CA ARG A 454 16.74 -14.51 16.38
C ARG A 454 15.76 -13.62 17.15
N THR A 455 14.82 -14.22 17.85
CA THR A 455 13.95 -13.52 18.79
C THR A 455 14.14 -14.06 20.19
N LYS A 456 14.08 -13.16 21.16
CA LYS A 456 14.06 -13.50 22.58
C LYS A 456 12.92 -12.71 23.22
N ASN A 457 11.95 -13.44 23.76
CA ASN A 457 10.79 -12.87 24.43
C ASN A 457 10.78 -13.37 25.88
N THR A 458 10.47 -12.48 26.82
CA THR A 458 10.24 -12.86 28.22
C THR A 458 8.84 -12.42 28.59
N PHE A 459 8.18 -13.19 29.42
CA PHE A 459 6.88 -12.87 30.00
C PHE A 459 6.94 -13.13 31.49
N ASP A 460 7.01 -12.06 32.28
CA ASP A 460 6.97 -12.12 33.74
C ASP A 460 5.59 -11.67 34.21
N PHE A 461 4.89 -12.56 34.88
CA PHE A 461 3.56 -12.34 35.44
C PHE A 461 3.62 -12.26 36.97
N TYR A 462 2.98 -11.22 37.51
CA TYR A 462 2.92 -10.98 38.95
C TYR A 462 1.47 -10.80 39.40
N ASN A 463 1.11 -11.41 40.53
CA ASN A 463 -0.02 -10.96 41.35
C ASN A 463 0.47 -9.79 42.22
N VAL A 464 -0.36 -8.77 42.38
CA VAL A 464 -0.06 -7.70 43.32
C VAL A 464 -0.85 -7.98 44.62
N GLU A 465 -0.15 -8.43 45.65
CA GLU A 465 -0.72 -8.81 46.95
C GLU A 465 -0.27 -7.80 48.01
N ASN A 466 -1.22 -7.11 48.63
CA ASN A 466 -0.93 -6.04 49.59
C ASN A 466 0.06 -4.99 49.10
N GLY A 467 -0.03 -4.62 47.80
CA GLY A 467 0.86 -3.67 47.15
C GLY A 467 2.24 -4.22 46.75
N THR A 468 2.51 -5.49 46.99
CA THR A 468 3.79 -6.17 46.65
C THR A 468 3.60 -7.07 45.43
N ASP A 469 4.57 -7.00 44.51
CA ASP A 469 4.60 -7.84 43.30
C ASP A 469 5.07 -9.27 43.66
N VAL A 470 4.21 -10.25 43.57
CA VAL A 470 4.48 -11.68 43.80
C VAL A 470 4.54 -12.40 42.44
N LYS A 471 5.77 -12.77 42.02
CA LYS A 471 5.97 -13.44 40.72
C LYS A 471 5.31 -14.81 40.69
N GLN A 472 4.50 -15.05 39.68
CA GLN A 472 3.83 -16.33 39.43
C GLN A 472 4.67 -17.16 38.48
N LEU A 473 5.48 -18.09 39.02
CA LEU A 473 6.43 -18.87 38.24
C LEU A 473 5.73 -19.76 37.19
N SER A 474 4.58 -20.33 37.51
CA SER A 474 3.81 -21.18 36.57
C SER A 474 3.20 -20.42 35.37
N LYS A 475 3.14 -19.06 35.47
CA LYS A 475 2.64 -18.20 34.39
C LYS A 475 3.77 -17.39 33.72
N SER A 476 4.98 -17.41 34.28
CA SER A 476 6.14 -16.71 33.77
C SER A 476 7.02 -17.64 32.95
N ASN A 477 7.55 -17.14 31.83
CA ASN A 477 8.36 -17.93 30.93
C ASN A 477 9.20 -17.07 29.97
N SER A 478 10.12 -17.70 29.25
CA SER A 478 10.83 -17.11 28.11
C SER A 478 10.68 -17.97 26.87
N PHE A 479 10.68 -17.33 25.70
CA PHE A 479 10.59 -17.99 24.41
C PHE A 479 11.70 -17.51 23.49
N ASP A 480 12.62 -18.38 23.15
CA ASP A 480 13.69 -18.17 22.19
C ASP A 480 13.31 -18.80 20.85
N TYR A 481 13.31 -18.00 19.77
CA TYR A 481 13.04 -18.47 18.43
C TYR A 481 14.15 -18.09 17.47
N LYS A 482 14.61 -19.07 16.69
CA LYS A 482 15.62 -18.89 15.64
C LYS A 482 15.05 -19.36 14.31
N GLU A 483 15.34 -18.63 13.26
CA GLU A 483 14.91 -19.01 11.90
C GLU A 483 16.00 -18.66 10.90
N ASN A 484 16.29 -19.59 9.99
CA ASN A 484 17.11 -19.38 8.82
C ASN A 484 16.30 -19.65 7.56
N VAL A 485 16.26 -18.67 6.63
CA VAL A 485 15.60 -18.79 5.34
C VAL A 485 16.62 -18.57 4.24
N ASN A 486 16.88 -19.60 3.43
CA ASN A 486 17.74 -19.53 2.26
C ASN A 486 16.88 -19.64 1.00
N ALA A 487 17.08 -18.74 0.06
CA ALA A 487 16.27 -18.69 -1.16
C ALA A 487 17.13 -18.46 -2.41
N ALA A 488 16.70 -19.08 -3.50
CA ALA A 488 17.24 -18.82 -4.83
C ALA A 488 16.10 -18.68 -5.84
N TYR A 489 16.27 -17.85 -6.85
CA TYR A 489 15.26 -17.67 -7.88
C TYR A 489 15.85 -17.45 -9.25
N ILE A 490 15.05 -17.79 -10.27
CA ILE A 490 15.23 -17.42 -11.67
C ILE A 490 13.94 -16.85 -12.22
N ASN A 491 14.03 -15.80 -13.03
CA ASN A 491 12.89 -15.12 -13.65
C ASN A 491 13.27 -14.67 -15.06
N TYR A 492 12.37 -14.92 -16.02
CA TYR A 492 12.55 -14.51 -17.40
C TYR A 492 11.34 -13.71 -17.87
N ASN A 493 11.60 -12.59 -18.55
CA ASN A 493 10.57 -11.71 -19.09
C ASN A 493 10.91 -11.37 -20.55
N ARG A 494 9.96 -11.60 -21.49
CA ARG A 494 10.16 -11.36 -22.90
C ARG A 494 8.88 -10.86 -23.55
N GLN A 495 9.02 -9.84 -24.42
CA GLN A 495 8.02 -9.51 -25.42
C GLN A 495 8.23 -10.44 -26.61
N LEU A 496 7.32 -11.40 -26.82
CA LEU A 496 7.43 -12.41 -27.87
C LEU A 496 7.24 -11.78 -29.26
N ASN A 497 6.24 -10.89 -29.38
CA ASN A 497 5.95 -10.08 -30.55
C ASN A 497 5.12 -8.83 -30.15
N ALA A 498 4.58 -8.07 -31.11
CA ALA A 498 3.81 -6.86 -30.84
C ALA A 498 2.56 -7.11 -29.99
N LYS A 499 2.01 -8.33 -29.99
CA LYS A 499 0.77 -8.69 -29.29
C LYS A 499 0.99 -9.50 -28.01
N TRP A 500 2.07 -10.25 -27.90
CA TRP A 500 2.28 -11.23 -26.83
C TRP A 500 3.49 -10.92 -25.97
N GLY A 501 3.27 -10.81 -24.66
CA GLY A 501 4.30 -10.72 -23.64
C GLY A 501 4.24 -11.92 -22.69
N LEU A 502 5.40 -12.45 -22.28
CA LEU A 502 5.53 -13.61 -21.39
C LEU A 502 6.48 -13.29 -20.23
N GLN A 503 6.10 -13.64 -19.03
CA GLN A 503 6.96 -13.70 -17.84
C GLN A 503 6.81 -15.05 -17.19
N LEU A 504 7.92 -15.70 -16.84
CA LEU A 504 8.00 -16.97 -16.11
C LEU A 504 9.07 -16.87 -15.04
N GLY A 505 8.83 -17.47 -13.88
CA GLY A 505 9.80 -17.51 -12.80
C GLY A 505 9.52 -18.62 -11.81
N VAL A 506 10.56 -19.06 -11.13
CA VAL A 506 10.48 -19.96 -10.00
C VAL A 506 11.45 -19.52 -8.92
N ARG A 507 11.01 -19.64 -7.67
CA ARG A 507 11.78 -19.39 -6.47
C ARG A 507 11.71 -20.61 -5.58
N ALA A 508 12.84 -21.03 -5.02
CA ALA A 508 12.95 -22.05 -4.01
C ALA A 508 13.32 -21.40 -2.68
N GLU A 509 12.65 -21.74 -1.60
CA GLU A 509 12.97 -21.28 -0.25
C GLU A 509 13.09 -22.47 0.71
N GLN A 510 14.24 -22.61 1.34
CA GLN A 510 14.47 -23.55 2.44
C GLN A 510 14.38 -22.78 3.76
N THR A 511 13.53 -23.27 4.66
CA THR A 511 13.34 -22.69 5.99
C THR A 511 13.71 -23.72 7.06
N ASN A 512 14.55 -23.30 8.00
CA ASN A 512 14.89 -24.05 9.20
C ASN A 512 14.55 -23.17 10.40
N SER A 513 13.73 -23.66 11.33
CA SER A 513 13.37 -22.89 12.52
C SER A 513 13.34 -23.76 13.77
N GLU A 514 13.66 -23.13 14.90
CA GLU A 514 13.62 -23.71 16.22
C GLU A 514 13.00 -22.70 17.20
N GLY A 515 11.99 -23.13 17.93
CA GLY A 515 11.40 -22.39 19.05
C GLY A 515 11.57 -23.20 20.33
N VAL A 516 12.03 -22.53 21.39
CA VAL A 516 12.25 -23.15 22.72
C VAL A 516 11.55 -22.30 23.78
N LEU A 517 10.58 -22.91 24.46
CA LEU A 517 9.92 -22.33 25.63
C LEU A 517 10.63 -22.79 26.89
N THR A 518 11.01 -21.86 27.75
CA THR A 518 11.57 -22.10 29.08
C THR A 518 10.62 -21.54 30.13
N ARG A 519 10.01 -22.41 30.91
CA ARG A 519 9.10 -22.03 31.99
C ARG A 519 9.88 -21.62 33.24
N ALA A 520 9.39 -20.59 33.94
CA ALA A 520 10.07 -20.11 35.13
C ALA A 520 9.93 -21.05 36.34
N ASP A 521 8.95 -21.93 36.34
CA ASP A 521 8.76 -22.99 37.36
C ASP A 521 9.65 -24.20 37.15
N GLY A 522 10.45 -24.24 36.08
CA GLY A 522 11.35 -25.37 35.78
C GLY A 522 10.66 -26.62 35.25
N ILE A 523 9.33 -26.61 35.04
CA ILE A 523 8.59 -27.77 34.53
C ILE A 523 8.84 -27.87 33.01
N HIS A 524 9.33 -29.02 32.56
CA HIS A 524 9.53 -29.33 31.15
C HIS A 524 8.37 -30.13 30.57
N GLN A 525 7.90 -29.73 29.40
CA GLN A 525 6.89 -30.42 28.63
C GLN A 525 7.45 -30.83 27.27
N ALA A 526 6.91 -31.91 26.67
CA ALA A 526 7.40 -32.44 25.39
C ALA A 526 7.27 -31.43 24.24
N ASP A 527 6.35 -30.47 24.35
CA ASP A 527 6.07 -29.41 23.38
C ASP A 527 6.79 -28.09 23.64
N ASP A 528 7.67 -28.04 24.65
CA ASP A 528 8.51 -26.85 24.92
C ASP A 528 9.50 -26.54 23.78
N LYS A 529 9.82 -27.55 22.93
CA LYS A 529 10.69 -27.37 21.78
C LYS A 529 9.99 -27.75 20.48
N VAL A 530 9.93 -26.81 19.53
CA VAL A 530 9.36 -27.01 18.19
C VAL A 530 10.42 -26.73 17.14
N THR A 531 10.72 -27.72 16.29
CA THR A 531 11.64 -27.57 15.16
C THR A 531 10.93 -27.81 13.83
N ARG A 532 11.31 -27.08 12.78
CA ARG A 532 10.78 -27.24 11.44
C ARG A 532 11.87 -27.11 10.39
N HIS A 533 11.77 -27.99 9.39
CA HIS A 533 12.63 -28.00 8.22
C HIS A 533 11.77 -28.25 6.99
N TYR A 534 11.72 -27.31 6.05
CA TYR A 534 10.96 -27.49 4.83
C TYR A 534 11.57 -26.71 3.66
N LEU A 535 11.38 -27.27 2.45
CA LEU A 535 11.75 -26.67 1.17
C LEU A 535 10.49 -26.44 0.34
N ASP A 536 10.26 -25.23 -0.09
CA ASP A 536 9.10 -24.85 -0.88
C ASP A 536 9.47 -24.23 -2.22
N LEU A 537 8.65 -24.51 -3.23
CA LEU A 537 8.76 -23.95 -4.57
C LEU A 537 7.61 -22.95 -4.81
N PHE A 538 7.96 -21.79 -5.36
CA PHE A 538 7.05 -20.68 -5.65
C PHE A 538 7.12 -20.30 -7.12
N PRO A 539 6.41 -21.04 -7.99
CA PRO A 539 6.28 -20.67 -9.40
C PRO A 539 5.45 -19.40 -9.58
N SER A 540 5.76 -18.65 -10.61
CA SER A 540 5.00 -17.48 -11.06
C SER A 540 5.02 -17.37 -12.57
N GLY A 541 3.93 -16.86 -13.16
CA GLY A 541 3.81 -16.65 -14.58
C GLY A 541 2.86 -15.53 -14.93
N ALA A 542 3.12 -14.88 -16.05
CA ALA A 542 2.20 -13.89 -16.63
C ALA A 542 2.23 -13.99 -18.16
N LEU A 543 1.04 -13.95 -18.74
CA LEU A 543 0.85 -13.92 -20.19
C LEU A 543 -0.02 -12.69 -20.53
N THR A 544 0.54 -11.77 -21.29
CA THR A 544 -0.16 -10.59 -21.79
C THR A 544 -0.50 -10.76 -23.25
N TRP A 545 -1.75 -10.48 -23.61
CA TRP A 545 -2.23 -10.46 -24.97
C TRP A 545 -2.85 -9.10 -25.29
N THR A 546 -2.16 -8.32 -26.13
CA THR A 546 -2.71 -7.10 -26.73
C THR A 546 -3.55 -7.49 -27.95
N VAL A 547 -4.85 -7.64 -27.72
CA VAL A 547 -5.82 -8.06 -28.74
C VAL A 547 -5.83 -7.04 -29.88
N ASP A 548 -6.02 -5.76 -29.50
CA ASP A 548 -5.99 -4.60 -30.37
C ASP A 548 -5.53 -3.35 -29.61
N LYS A 549 -5.63 -2.15 -30.23
CA LYS A 549 -5.20 -0.87 -29.63
C LYS A 549 -6.01 -0.48 -28.38
N LYS A 550 -7.21 -1.05 -28.19
CA LYS A 550 -8.09 -0.74 -27.06
C LYS A 550 -8.15 -1.85 -26.02
N ASN A 551 -7.85 -3.08 -26.38
CA ASN A 551 -8.06 -4.26 -25.55
C ASN A 551 -6.76 -5.00 -25.22
N THR A 552 -6.46 -5.15 -23.94
CA THR A 552 -5.35 -5.96 -23.46
C THR A 552 -5.88 -6.94 -22.42
N LEU A 553 -5.54 -8.21 -22.56
CA LEU A 553 -5.79 -9.28 -21.61
C LEU A 553 -4.48 -9.66 -20.92
N ASN A 554 -4.54 -9.88 -19.63
CA ASN A 554 -3.39 -10.31 -18.81
C ASN A 554 -3.82 -11.45 -17.90
N LEU A 555 -3.25 -12.64 -18.10
CA LEU A 555 -3.43 -13.81 -17.26
C LEU A 555 -2.19 -13.97 -16.39
N THR A 556 -2.37 -14.05 -15.07
CA THR A 556 -1.28 -14.19 -14.11
C THR A 556 -1.53 -15.33 -13.15
N TYR A 557 -0.45 -16.00 -12.75
CA TYR A 557 -0.43 -17.02 -11.71
C TYR A 557 0.74 -16.78 -10.75
N SER A 558 0.51 -17.00 -9.46
CA SER A 558 1.59 -17.07 -8.48
C SER A 558 1.21 -17.96 -7.29
N ARG A 559 2.20 -18.72 -6.79
CA ARG A 559 2.14 -19.37 -5.50
C ARG A 559 2.90 -18.51 -4.48
N ARG A 560 2.31 -18.35 -3.29
CA ARG A 560 2.82 -17.49 -2.22
C ARG A 560 2.78 -18.20 -0.88
N ILE A 561 3.59 -17.74 0.08
CA ILE A 561 3.59 -18.19 1.46
C ILE A 561 3.32 -17.01 2.40
N ASP A 562 2.59 -17.27 3.48
CA ASP A 562 2.49 -16.33 4.59
C ASP A 562 2.84 -17.07 5.88
N ARG A 563 4.00 -16.69 6.43
CA ARG A 563 4.53 -17.30 7.66
C ARG A 563 3.91 -16.60 8.86
N PRO A 564 3.64 -17.32 9.96
CA PRO A 564 3.17 -16.71 11.20
C PRO A 564 4.09 -15.57 11.64
N THR A 565 3.54 -14.57 12.31
CA THR A 565 4.35 -13.54 12.96
C THR A 565 5.13 -14.14 14.14
N TYR A 566 6.24 -13.54 14.53
CA TYR A 566 7.05 -14.07 15.63
C TYR A 566 6.27 -14.06 16.95
N GLN A 567 5.40 -13.09 17.16
CA GLN A 567 4.56 -12.98 18.33
C GLN A 567 3.44 -14.04 18.35
N ASP A 568 2.88 -14.42 17.19
CA ASP A 568 1.86 -15.48 17.13
C ASP A 568 2.44 -16.86 17.44
N LEU A 569 3.74 -17.07 17.22
CA LEU A 569 4.43 -18.32 17.57
C LEU A 569 4.75 -18.41 19.06
N ASN A 570 4.76 -17.29 19.75
CA ASN A 570 5.08 -17.24 21.17
C ASN A 570 3.88 -17.75 22.00
N PRO A 571 3.98 -18.89 22.71
CA PRO A 571 2.83 -19.51 23.38
C PRO A 571 2.36 -18.82 24.67
N PHE A 572 2.81 -17.59 24.92
CA PHE A 572 2.43 -16.85 26.12
C PHE A 572 0.93 -16.58 26.17
N GLU A 573 0.40 -16.62 27.40
CA GLU A 573 -0.97 -16.23 27.71
C GLU A 573 -1.00 -14.77 28.17
N ASN A 574 -1.32 -13.87 27.26
CA ASN A 574 -1.48 -12.46 27.58
C ASN A 574 -2.91 -12.19 27.99
N LYS A 575 -3.12 -11.76 29.23
CA LYS A 575 -4.42 -11.40 29.77
C LYS A 575 -4.82 -10.01 29.28
N LEU A 576 -5.86 -9.94 28.46
CA LEU A 576 -6.41 -8.67 27.98
C LEU A 576 -7.32 -8.03 29.06
N ASP A 577 -8.14 -8.86 29.67
CA ASP A 577 -8.92 -8.59 30.88
C ASP A 577 -9.08 -9.89 31.67
N GLU A 578 -9.82 -9.83 32.80
CA GLU A 578 -9.99 -11.01 33.67
C GLU A 578 -10.68 -12.19 32.98
N LEU A 579 -11.47 -11.92 31.95
CA LEU A 579 -12.31 -12.89 31.25
C LEU A 579 -11.79 -13.24 29.85
N THR A 580 -10.75 -12.56 29.37
CA THR A 580 -10.25 -12.67 27.99
C THR A 580 -8.73 -12.75 27.94
N TYR A 581 -8.24 -13.82 27.36
CA TYR A 581 -6.81 -14.09 27.18
C TYR A 581 -6.47 -14.19 25.70
N GLN A 582 -5.32 -13.65 25.32
CA GLN A 582 -4.72 -13.92 24.02
C GLN A 582 -3.55 -14.86 24.22
N LYS A 583 -3.51 -15.93 23.42
CA LYS A 583 -2.44 -16.93 23.47
C LYS A 583 -1.82 -17.10 22.10
N GLY A 584 -0.49 -17.14 22.04
CA GLY A 584 0.20 -17.54 20.81
C GLY A 584 0.18 -19.06 20.64
N ASN A 585 0.67 -19.53 19.48
CA ASN A 585 0.66 -20.93 19.11
C ASN A 585 1.97 -21.30 18.39
N ALA A 586 2.89 -21.96 19.09
CA ALA A 586 4.15 -22.40 18.54
C ALA A 586 4.01 -23.41 17.39
N PHE A 587 2.84 -24.06 17.27
CA PHE A 587 2.56 -25.05 16.24
C PHE A 587 1.93 -24.48 14.96
N LEU A 588 1.79 -23.14 14.85
CA LEU A 588 1.28 -22.52 13.64
C LEU A 588 2.12 -22.90 12.42
N LYS A 589 1.46 -23.33 11.38
CA LYS A 589 2.05 -23.62 10.07
C LYS A 589 1.95 -22.38 9.17
N PRO A 590 2.88 -22.22 8.23
CA PRO A 590 2.70 -21.27 7.14
C PRO A 590 1.44 -21.60 6.34
N GLN A 591 0.76 -20.59 5.85
CA GLN A 591 -0.31 -20.76 4.86
C GLN A 591 0.22 -20.52 3.45
N TYR A 592 -0.31 -21.27 2.48
CA TYR A 592 0.09 -21.21 1.09
C TYR A 592 -1.09 -20.73 0.24
N THR A 593 -0.84 -19.81 -0.66
CA THR A 593 -1.87 -19.28 -1.56
C THR A 593 -1.47 -19.49 -3.02
N ASP A 594 -2.30 -20.23 -3.75
CA ASP A 594 -2.26 -20.28 -5.20
C ASP A 594 -3.28 -19.29 -5.75
N ASN A 595 -2.82 -18.35 -6.59
CA ASN A 595 -3.63 -17.25 -7.10
C ASN A 595 -3.56 -17.19 -8.63
N VAL A 596 -4.72 -17.22 -9.29
CA VAL A 596 -4.90 -17.01 -10.73
C VAL A 596 -5.72 -15.74 -10.91
N GLU A 597 -5.30 -14.86 -11.81
CA GLU A 597 -6.06 -13.64 -12.13
C GLU A 597 -6.04 -13.37 -13.63
N LEU A 598 -7.22 -13.12 -14.19
CA LEU A 598 -7.42 -12.62 -15.54
C LEU A 598 -7.87 -11.16 -15.46
N THR A 599 -7.09 -10.25 -16.04
CA THR A 599 -7.41 -8.83 -16.11
C THR A 599 -7.62 -8.42 -17.56
N HIS A 600 -8.77 -7.84 -17.88
CA HIS A 600 -9.03 -7.14 -19.12
C HIS A 600 -8.88 -5.63 -18.90
N THR A 601 -8.04 -4.99 -19.71
CA THR A 601 -7.90 -3.54 -19.74
C THR A 601 -8.46 -2.99 -21.04
N PHE A 602 -9.50 -2.17 -20.94
CA PHE A 602 -10.15 -1.52 -22.08
C PHE A 602 -9.66 -0.06 -22.19
N MET A 603 -9.29 0.36 -23.40
CA MET A 603 -8.77 1.71 -23.72
C MET A 603 -7.58 2.16 -22.84
N GLY A 604 -6.88 1.22 -22.21
CA GLY A 604 -5.73 1.50 -21.33
C GLY A 604 -6.10 1.98 -19.91
N PHE A 605 -7.37 2.14 -19.55
CA PHE A 605 -7.77 2.71 -18.27
C PHE A 605 -8.96 2.05 -17.56
N ILE A 606 -9.86 1.34 -18.24
CA ILE A 606 -10.90 0.55 -17.58
C ILE A 606 -10.37 -0.85 -17.35
N ASN A 607 -10.30 -1.25 -16.07
CA ASN A 607 -9.78 -2.55 -15.68
C ASN A 607 -10.90 -3.42 -15.12
N THR A 608 -11.08 -4.58 -15.71
CA THR A 608 -11.99 -5.63 -15.20
C THR A 608 -11.13 -6.84 -14.84
N SER A 609 -11.23 -7.34 -13.63
CA SER A 609 -10.47 -8.50 -13.17
C SER A 609 -11.38 -9.59 -12.63
N LEU A 610 -11.04 -10.83 -12.99
CA LEU A 610 -11.56 -12.05 -12.40
C LEU A 610 -10.42 -12.77 -11.71
N SER A 611 -10.61 -13.23 -10.49
CA SER A 611 -9.56 -13.92 -9.73
C SER A 611 -10.09 -15.14 -9.00
N TYR A 612 -9.23 -16.14 -8.88
CA TYR A 612 -9.42 -17.29 -8.03
C TYR A 612 -8.20 -17.46 -7.14
N SER A 613 -8.42 -17.63 -5.84
CA SER A 613 -7.36 -17.92 -4.88
C SER A 613 -7.74 -19.11 -4.03
N TYR A 614 -6.80 -20.02 -3.86
CA TYR A 614 -6.89 -21.15 -2.94
C TYR A 614 -5.84 -21.01 -1.85
N VAL A 615 -6.27 -20.89 -0.59
CA VAL A 615 -5.40 -20.78 0.57
C VAL A 615 -5.43 -22.11 1.32
N LYS A 616 -4.29 -22.78 1.35
CA LYS A 616 -4.06 -24.00 2.13
C LYS A 616 -3.52 -23.64 3.51
N ASP A 617 -3.87 -24.40 4.54
CA ASP A 617 -3.48 -24.17 5.94
C ASP A 617 -3.85 -22.75 6.40
N TYR A 618 -5.01 -22.25 5.97
CA TYR A 618 -5.50 -20.91 6.29
C TYR A 618 -5.45 -20.65 7.79
N SER A 619 -4.70 -19.61 8.17
CA SER A 619 -4.50 -19.21 9.56
C SER A 619 -5.43 -18.07 9.93
N THR A 620 -6.16 -18.22 11.02
CA THR A 620 -7.09 -17.22 11.54
C THR A 620 -7.18 -17.25 13.04
N MET A 621 -7.65 -16.13 13.59
CA MET A 621 -7.92 -15.97 15.01
C MET A 621 -9.23 -16.68 15.37
N ILE A 622 -9.17 -17.60 16.32
CA ILE A 622 -10.33 -18.33 16.83
C ILE A 622 -10.50 -18.03 18.30
N THR A 623 -11.75 -17.91 18.70
CA THR A 623 -12.15 -17.81 20.09
C THR A 623 -12.41 -19.22 20.63
N ASP A 624 -11.68 -19.61 21.68
CA ASP A 624 -11.76 -20.92 22.32
C ASP A 624 -12.25 -20.76 23.77
N THR A 625 -13.09 -21.67 24.21
CA THR A 625 -13.68 -21.69 25.55
C THR A 625 -13.32 -22.93 26.34
N ALA A 626 -12.23 -23.59 26.01
CA ALA A 626 -11.80 -24.79 26.70
C ALA A 626 -11.64 -24.61 28.22
N ASN A 627 -11.46 -23.36 28.67
CA ASN A 627 -11.53 -23.00 30.09
C ASN A 627 -12.91 -22.43 30.42
N LYS A 628 -13.66 -23.06 31.34
CA LYS A 628 -15.02 -22.70 31.70
C LYS A 628 -15.21 -21.24 32.16
N ASN A 629 -14.14 -20.57 32.60
CA ASN A 629 -14.23 -19.22 33.19
C ASN A 629 -13.61 -18.11 32.32
N ALA A 630 -12.96 -18.45 31.20
CA ALA A 630 -12.27 -17.44 30.37
C ALA A 630 -12.36 -17.79 28.88
N THR A 631 -12.27 -16.75 28.06
CA THR A 631 -12.22 -16.86 26.61
C THR A 631 -10.78 -16.74 26.15
N PHE A 632 -10.29 -17.70 25.39
CA PHE A 632 -8.98 -17.64 24.75
C PHE A 632 -9.11 -17.23 23.30
N ILE A 633 -8.35 -16.23 22.91
CA ILE A 633 -8.21 -15.80 21.52
C ILE A 633 -6.86 -16.32 21.04
N GLN A 634 -6.86 -17.22 20.05
CA GLN A 634 -5.65 -17.85 19.55
C GLN A 634 -5.63 -17.92 18.03
N GLN A 635 -4.46 -17.68 17.45
CA GLN A 635 -4.25 -17.93 16.03
C GLN A 635 -4.14 -19.45 15.78
N ARG A 636 -4.96 -19.97 14.85
CA ARG A 636 -4.93 -21.41 14.48
C ARG A 636 -5.04 -21.59 12.97
N ASN A 637 -4.47 -22.66 12.45
CA ASN A 637 -4.66 -23.04 11.06
C ASN A 637 -5.98 -23.82 10.91
N LEU A 638 -6.87 -23.31 10.06
CA LEU A 638 -8.01 -24.02 9.51
C LEU A 638 -7.60 -24.77 8.24
N ALA A 639 -8.47 -25.64 7.71
CA ALA A 639 -8.09 -26.47 6.56
C ALA A 639 -7.84 -25.66 5.28
N SER A 640 -8.80 -24.82 4.85
CA SER A 640 -8.64 -24.04 3.61
C SER A 640 -9.63 -22.88 3.48
N GLN A 641 -9.24 -21.92 2.61
CA GLN A 641 -10.11 -20.85 2.15
C GLN A 641 -10.05 -20.78 0.61
N GLN A 642 -11.21 -20.63 -0.04
CA GLN A 642 -11.32 -20.35 -1.48
C GLN A 642 -11.94 -18.99 -1.68
N ILE A 643 -11.38 -18.21 -2.61
CA ILE A 643 -11.86 -16.85 -2.91
C ILE A 643 -12.06 -16.73 -4.42
N TYR A 644 -13.30 -16.44 -4.84
CA TYR A 644 -13.66 -16.08 -6.21
C TYR A 644 -13.91 -14.60 -6.25
N GLY A 645 -13.11 -13.84 -6.97
CA GLY A 645 -13.14 -12.38 -6.97
C GLY A 645 -13.46 -11.78 -8.32
N PHE A 646 -14.18 -10.66 -8.29
CA PHE A 646 -14.46 -9.81 -9.42
C PHE A 646 -14.18 -8.35 -9.02
N SER A 647 -13.62 -7.57 -9.94
CA SER A 647 -13.51 -6.12 -9.74
C SER A 647 -13.55 -5.38 -11.07
N ILE A 648 -14.14 -4.18 -11.06
CA ILE A 648 -14.12 -3.23 -12.17
C ILE A 648 -13.74 -1.86 -11.63
N GLY A 649 -12.75 -1.22 -12.25
CA GLY A 649 -12.31 0.13 -11.90
C GLY A 649 -12.19 1.00 -13.14
N ALA A 650 -12.73 2.22 -13.07
CA ALA A 650 -12.74 3.15 -14.18
C ALA A 650 -12.57 4.59 -13.71
N PRO A 651 -11.65 5.38 -14.31
CA PRO A 651 -11.71 6.83 -14.24
C PRO A 651 -12.87 7.36 -15.07
N LEU A 652 -13.55 8.36 -14.54
CA LEU A 652 -14.72 9.00 -15.15
C LEU A 652 -14.39 10.49 -15.42
N PRO A 653 -13.87 10.84 -16.60
CA PRO A 653 -13.65 12.23 -16.98
C PRO A 653 -14.99 12.89 -17.36
N ILE A 654 -15.76 13.33 -16.37
CA ILE A 654 -17.13 13.83 -16.54
C ILE A 654 -17.12 15.21 -17.22
N ALA A 655 -16.22 16.09 -16.79
CA ALA A 655 -16.04 17.40 -17.40
C ALA A 655 -14.59 17.89 -17.22
N LYS A 656 -14.16 18.98 -17.93
CA LYS A 656 -12.82 19.55 -17.79
C LYS A 656 -12.48 20.02 -16.37
N TRP A 657 -13.48 20.27 -15.54
CA TRP A 657 -13.36 20.69 -14.15
C TRP A 657 -13.76 19.60 -13.15
N TRP A 658 -14.34 18.47 -13.62
CA TRP A 658 -14.84 17.38 -12.79
C TRP A 658 -14.29 16.05 -13.29
N ASN A 659 -13.46 15.41 -12.47
CA ASN A 659 -12.94 14.07 -12.72
C ASN A 659 -13.41 13.14 -11.60
N GLY A 660 -13.95 12.00 -11.98
CA GLY A 660 -14.36 10.94 -11.10
C GLY A 660 -13.47 9.71 -11.22
N TYR A 661 -13.57 8.84 -10.23
CA TYR A 661 -13.10 7.46 -10.27
C TYR A 661 -14.11 6.60 -9.55
N VAL A 662 -14.39 5.43 -10.07
CA VAL A 662 -15.24 4.42 -9.46
C VAL A 662 -14.52 3.08 -9.45
N ASN A 663 -14.65 2.34 -8.35
CA ASN A 663 -14.24 0.95 -8.25
C ASN A 663 -15.35 0.15 -7.57
N VAL A 664 -15.79 -0.91 -8.24
CA VAL A 664 -16.75 -1.89 -7.71
C VAL A 664 -16.03 -3.23 -7.63
N TRP A 665 -16.18 -3.91 -6.52
CA TRP A 665 -15.62 -5.24 -6.35
C TRP A 665 -16.59 -6.16 -5.63
N GLY A 666 -16.43 -7.45 -5.87
CA GLY A 666 -17.13 -8.49 -5.15
C GLY A 666 -16.28 -9.75 -5.06
N ASN A 667 -16.47 -10.51 -3.99
CA ASN A 667 -15.91 -11.83 -3.90
C ASN A 667 -16.80 -12.79 -3.12
N GLN A 668 -16.70 -14.06 -3.44
CA GLN A 668 -17.24 -15.15 -2.67
C GLN A 668 -16.09 -15.82 -1.94
N GLN A 669 -16.19 -15.96 -0.63
CA GLN A 669 -15.23 -16.63 0.22
C GLN A 669 -15.86 -17.90 0.81
N LYS A 670 -15.19 -19.03 0.63
CA LYS A 670 -15.59 -20.34 1.18
C LYS A 670 -14.53 -20.80 2.16
N PHE A 671 -14.94 -21.03 3.40
CA PHE A 671 -14.08 -21.55 4.46
C PHE A 671 -14.44 -23.00 4.76
N LYS A 672 -13.41 -23.86 4.83
CA LYS A 672 -13.55 -25.24 5.24
C LYS A 672 -12.53 -25.54 6.34
N GLY A 673 -12.93 -26.28 7.35
CA GLY A 673 -12.06 -26.63 8.45
C GLY A 673 -12.81 -27.39 9.54
N GLU A 674 -12.11 -27.64 10.64
CA GLU A 674 -12.67 -28.25 11.85
C GLU A 674 -11.98 -27.65 13.07
N PHE A 675 -12.75 -27.37 14.10
CA PHE A 675 -12.26 -26.86 15.37
C PHE A 675 -13.06 -27.45 16.52
N ASN A 676 -12.37 -28.11 17.46
CA ASN A 676 -12.99 -28.77 18.63
C ASN A 676 -14.17 -29.68 18.26
N GLY A 677 -14.07 -30.42 17.12
CA GLY A 677 -15.13 -31.32 16.63
C GLY A 677 -16.26 -30.58 15.85
N GLU A 678 -16.28 -29.25 15.84
CA GLU A 678 -17.22 -28.47 15.04
C GLU A 678 -16.68 -28.24 13.63
N LYS A 679 -17.45 -28.66 12.61
CA LYS A 679 -17.07 -28.48 11.20
C LYS A 679 -17.39 -27.07 10.74
N ILE A 680 -16.40 -26.38 10.19
CA ILE A 680 -16.55 -25.09 9.51
C ILE A 680 -16.73 -25.38 8.02
N ASN A 681 -17.92 -25.09 7.49
CA ASN A 681 -18.21 -25.12 6.04
C ASN A 681 -19.12 -23.93 5.75
N ARG A 682 -18.51 -22.75 5.59
CA ARG A 682 -19.23 -21.49 5.48
C ARG A 682 -18.86 -20.78 4.19
N SER A 683 -19.85 -20.14 3.55
CA SER A 683 -19.67 -19.34 2.34
C SER A 683 -20.29 -17.96 2.53
N TYR A 684 -19.54 -16.94 2.11
CA TYR A 684 -19.96 -15.54 2.23
C TYR A 684 -19.72 -14.79 0.92
N ASN A 685 -20.67 -13.94 0.55
CA ASN A 685 -20.54 -13.01 -0.58
C ASN A 685 -20.27 -11.62 -0.02
N LEU A 686 -19.13 -11.06 -0.40
CA LEU A 686 -18.67 -9.73 -0.02
C LEU A 686 -18.71 -8.83 -1.26
N TYR A 687 -19.04 -7.56 -1.06
CA TYR A 687 -19.02 -6.58 -2.15
C TYR A 687 -18.72 -5.20 -1.57
N GLY A 688 -18.17 -4.36 -2.42
CA GLY A 688 -17.86 -2.99 -2.06
C GLY A 688 -17.87 -2.05 -3.25
N LEU A 689 -18.02 -0.79 -2.93
CA LEU A 689 -17.99 0.35 -3.83
C LEU A 689 -17.04 1.39 -3.27
N TYR A 690 -16.17 1.93 -4.09
CA TYR A 690 -15.40 3.13 -3.81
C TYR A 690 -15.65 4.15 -4.90
N MET A 691 -15.81 5.40 -4.52
CA MET A 691 -16.06 6.51 -5.43
C MET A 691 -15.26 7.74 -4.98
N GLN A 692 -14.60 8.42 -5.91
CA GLN A 692 -13.90 9.65 -5.66
C GLN A 692 -14.23 10.65 -6.77
N ASN A 693 -14.49 11.90 -6.38
CA ASN A 693 -14.71 13.01 -7.28
C ASN A 693 -13.77 14.16 -6.93
N THR A 694 -13.11 14.71 -7.93
CA THR A 694 -12.23 15.87 -7.79
C THR A 694 -12.75 16.99 -8.68
N PHE A 695 -12.91 18.17 -8.09
CA PHE A 695 -13.43 19.37 -8.72
C PHE A 695 -12.35 20.43 -8.78
N ASN A 696 -11.98 20.85 -9.98
CA ASN A 696 -11.10 22.01 -10.19
C ASN A 696 -11.92 23.30 -10.11
N ILE A 697 -12.07 23.87 -8.91
CA ILE A 697 -12.90 25.05 -8.68
C ILE A 697 -12.28 26.27 -9.36
N SER A 698 -10.97 26.44 -9.25
CA SER A 698 -10.25 27.53 -9.91
C SER A 698 -8.80 27.14 -10.22
N LYS A 699 -8.51 26.88 -11.49
CA LYS A 699 -7.13 26.65 -11.95
C LYS A 699 -6.21 27.84 -11.68
N LYS A 700 -6.71 29.08 -11.87
CA LYS A 700 -5.95 30.32 -11.66
C LYS A 700 -5.57 30.53 -10.19
N LYS A 701 -6.48 30.24 -9.27
CA LYS A 701 -6.25 30.35 -7.82
C LYS A 701 -5.67 29.07 -7.20
N GLY A 702 -5.55 27.98 -7.96
CA GLY A 702 -5.05 26.67 -7.49
C GLY A 702 -5.96 26.02 -6.44
N VAL A 703 -7.30 26.20 -6.58
CA VAL A 703 -8.29 25.67 -5.63
C VAL A 703 -8.97 24.45 -6.22
N ASN A 704 -8.91 23.33 -5.48
CA ASN A 704 -9.58 22.07 -5.81
C ASN A 704 -10.43 21.62 -4.62
N ALA A 705 -11.56 20.97 -4.89
CA ALA A 705 -12.33 20.22 -3.90
C ALA A 705 -12.32 18.73 -4.24
N GLU A 706 -12.47 17.90 -3.24
CA GLU A 706 -12.55 16.46 -3.36
C GLU A 706 -13.69 15.92 -2.52
N LEU A 707 -14.40 14.95 -3.09
CA LEU A 707 -15.48 14.23 -2.48
C LEU A 707 -15.19 12.76 -2.68
N SER A 708 -15.08 11.99 -1.60
CA SER A 708 -14.89 10.55 -1.69
C SER A 708 -15.85 9.80 -0.76
N GLY A 709 -16.22 8.60 -1.18
CA GLY A 709 -17.07 7.72 -0.39
C GLY A 709 -16.77 6.27 -0.70
N TRP A 710 -17.00 5.44 0.29
CA TRP A 710 -16.86 4.01 0.18
C TRP A 710 -17.97 3.29 0.93
N TYR A 711 -18.28 2.10 0.46
CA TYR A 711 -19.25 1.22 1.09
C TYR A 711 -18.76 -0.22 0.95
N ASN A 712 -18.75 -0.94 2.07
CA ASN A 712 -18.53 -2.38 2.12
C ASN A 712 -19.79 -3.04 2.63
N GLY A 713 -20.30 -3.99 1.89
CA GLY A 713 -21.41 -4.84 2.29
C GLY A 713 -21.05 -5.72 3.48
N LYS A 714 -21.97 -6.59 3.85
CA LYS A 714 -21.73 -7.61 4.88
C LYS A 714 -20.47 -8.39 4.57
N SER A 715 -19.58 -8.52 5.55
CA SER A 715 -18.29 -9.20 5.40
C SER A 715 -18.10 -10.27 6.48
N VAL A 716 -17.05 -11.06 6.36
CA VAL A 716 -16.66 -12.07 7.34
C VAL A 716 -15.20 -11.90 7.70
N TRP A 717 -14.90 -11.97 8.98
CA TRP A 717 -13.53 -11.98 9.49
C TRP A 717 -13.25 -13.33 10.16
N GLY A 718 -12.10 -13.92 9.82
CA GLY A 718 -11.65 -15.18 10.38
C GLY A 718 -12.54 -16.40 10.10
N GLY A 719 -13.50 -16.31 9.17
CA GLY A 719 -14.44 -17.40 8.86
C GLY A 719 -15.59 -17.58 9.84
N THR A 720 -15.56 -16.93 11.01
CA THR A 720 -16.57 -17.08 12.08
C THR A 720 -17.27 -15.80 12.48
N TRP A 721 -16.61 -14.65 12.35
CA TRP A 721 -17.17 -13.36 12.67
C TRP A 721 -17.87 -12.72 11.49
N VAL A 722 -19.13 -12.42 11.62
CA VAL A 722 -19.93 -11.74 10.60
C VAL A 722 -19.99 -10.26 10.91
N VAL A 723 -19.41 -9.44 10.02
CA VAL A 723 -19.35 -7.98 10.15
C VAL A 723 -20.49 -7.35 9.37
N LYS A 724 -21.22 -6.42 10.01
CA LYS A 724 -22.31 -5.67 9.35
C LYS A 724 -21.76 -4.71 8.28
N PRO A 725 -22.60 -4.30 7.31
CA PRO A 725 -22.20 -3.31 6.30
C PRO A 725 -21.71 -2.01 6.96
N MET A 726 -20.68 -1.41 6.34
CA MET A 726 -20.09 -0.16 6.81
C MET A 726 -19.71 0.71 5.61
N GLY A 727 -19.78 2.02 5.76
CA GLY A 727 -19.39 2.98 4.74
C GLY A 727 -18.96 4.31 5.34
N GLY A 728 -18.41 5.17 4.52
CA GLY A 728 -17.96 6.50 4.93
C GLY A 728 -17.94 7.49 3.79
N PHE A 729 -17.95 8.77 4.16
CA PHE A 729 -18.01 9.88 3.23
C PHE A 729 -17.09 11.02 3.70
N ASP A 730 -16.15 11.43 2.85
CA ASP A 730 -15.12 12.43 3.15
C ASP A 730 -15.22 13.62 2.20
N VAL A 731 -14.94 14.81 2.73
CA VAL A 731 -14.90 16.08 1.97
C VAL A 731 -13.56 16.76 2.20
N GLY A 732 -12.94 17.27 1.15
CA GLY A 732 -11.68 17.99 1.21
C GLY A 732 -11.63 19.21 0.33
N LEU A 733 -10.90 20.23 0.79
CA LEU A 733 -10.58 21.43 0.05
C LEU A 733 -9.07 21.63 0.05
N GLN A 734 -8.51 21.92 -1.11
CA GLN A 734 -7.08 22.13 -1.28
C GLN A 734 -6.80 23.46 -1.97
N LYS A 735 -5.80 24.19 -1.49
CA LYS A 735 -5.29 25.40 -2.10
C LYS A 735 -3.79 25.33 -2.33
N SER A 736 -3.37 25.48 -3.57
CA SER A 736 -1.96 25.65 -3.94
C SER A 736 -1.54 27.12 -3.74
N MET A 737 -0.38 27.34 -3.11
CA MET A 737 0.15 28.66 -2.74
C MET A 737 1.62 28.79 -3.16
N PHE A 738 2.18 30.01 -3.09
CA PHE A 738 3.60 30.26 -3.35
C PHE A 738 4.08 29.74 -4.71
N LYS A 739 3.31 30.00 -5.78
CA LYS A 739 3.58 29.51 -7.14
C LYS A 739 3.76 27.97 -7.21
N GLY A 740 2.94 27.22 -6.44
CA GLY A 740 2.98 25.75 -6.39
C GLY A 740 3.99 25.15 -5.40
N LYS A 741 4.79 25.95 -4.70
CA LYS A 741 5.71 25.49 -3.65
C LYS A 741 5.00 25.14 -2.35
N GLY A 742 3.88 25.82 -2.04
CA GLY A 742 3.06 25.57 -0.86
C GLY A 742 1.74 24.90 -1.22
N ASN A 743 1.23 24.07 -0.32
CA ASN A 743 -0.07 23.42 -0.44
C ASN A 743 -0.74 23.36 0.93
N LEU A 744 -1.94 23.92 1.03
CA LEU A 744 -2.78 23.85 2.22
C LEU A 744 -3.99 22.97 1.90
N LYS A 745 -4.26 21.98 2.75
CA LYS A 745 -5.38 21.05 2.61
C LYS A 745 -6.18 21.05 3.90
N ALA A 746 -7.49 21.29 3.80
CA ALA A 746 -8.45 21.10 4.89
C ALA A 746 -9.42 20.00 4.49
N SER A 747 -9.72 19.07 5.40
CA SER A 747 -10.67 18.00 5.13
C SER A 747 -11.43 17.57 6.38
N VAL A 748 -12.62 17.03 6.15
CA VAL A 748 -13.41 16.33 7.16
C VAL A 748 -13.60 14.90 6.70
N THR A 749 -13.17 13.94 7.51
CA THR A 749 -13.43 12.52 7.28
C THR A 749 -14.73 12.10 7.94
N ASP A 750 -15.36 11.07 7.39
CA ASP A 750 -16.60 10.49 7.90
C ASP A 750 -17.64 11.54 8.33
N VAL A 751 -17.99 12.41 7.38
CA VAL A 751 -18.96 13.52 7.61
C VAL A 751 -20.26 13.01 8.20
N LEU A 752 -20.70 11.81 7.81
CA LEU A 752 -21.94 11.18 8.28
C LEU A 752 -21.80 10.44 9.62
N PHE A 753 -20.57 10.30 10.16
CA PHE A 753 -20.28 9.52 11.37
C PHE A 753 -20.82 8.08 11.27
N SER A 754 -20.55 7.42 10.18
CA SER A 754 -21.09 6.10 9.83
C SER A 754 -20.07 4.97 9.93
N GLN A 755 -18.82 5.29 10.25
CA GLN A 755 -17.74 4.31 10.33
C GLN A 755 -17.59 3.78 11.75
N TYR A 756 -18.44 2.82 12.10
CA TYR A 756 -18.31 2.02 13.29
C TYR A 756 -18.54 0.55 12.92
N TRP A 757 -17.72 -0.32 13.48
CA TRP A 757 -17.89 -1.74 13.18
C TRP A 757 -18.89 -2.38 14.12
N LYS A 758 -19.71 -3.25 13.57
CA LYS A 758 -20.57 -4.17 14.33
C LYS A 758 -20.33 -5.57 13.81
N SER A 759 -20.06 -6.50 14.71
CA SER A 759 -19.81 -7.87 14.31
C SER A 759 -20.43 -8.85 15.31
N LYS A 760 -20.77 -10.03 14.79
CA LYS A 760 -21.32 -11.12 15.57
C LYS A 760 -20.61 -12.42 15.26
N THR A 761 -20.39 -13.21 16.28
CA THR A 761 -20.00 -14.62 16.14
C THR A 761 -20.87 -15.52 17.01
N ASN A 762 -21.14 -16.71 16.52
CA ASN A 762 -21.72 -17.80 17.29
C ASN A 762 -20.97 -19.06 16.86
N PHE A 763 -19.91 -19.38 17.60
CA PHE A 763 -18.99 -20.44 17.25
C PHE A 763 -18.18 -20.90 18.46
N GLY A 764 -17.93 -22.20 18.59
CA GLY A 764 -17.11 -22.76 19.67
C GLY A 764 -17.73 -22.62 21.06
N GLY A 765 -19.07 -22.59 21.16
CA GLY A 765 -19.79 -22.44 22.44
C GLY A 765 -19.87 -21.01 22.96
N VAL A 766 -19.47 -20.00 22.14
CA VAL A 766 -19.55 -18.59 22.52
C VAL A 766 -20.40 -17.81 21.53
N TYR A 767 -21.35 -17.03 22.06
CA TYR A 767 -22.00 -15.96 21.31
C TYR A 767 -21.40 -14.63 21.69
N ILE A 768 -20.98 -13.83 20.72
CA ILE A 768 -20.52 -12.44 20.93
C ILE A 768 -21.22 -11.52 19.92
N ASP A 769 -21.79 -10.42 20.42
CA ASP A 769 -22.23 -9.26 19.63
C ASP A 769 -21.38 -8.06 20.03
N GLY A 770 -20.57 -7.56 19.11
CA GLY A 770 -19.62 -6.50 19.37
C GLY A 770 -19.88 -5.26 18.51
N GLU A 771 -19.71 -4.09 19.10
CA GLU A 771 -19.73 -2.79 18.43
C GLU A 771 -18.53 -1.97 18.88
N GLY A 772 -17.78 -1.40 17.91
CA GLY A 772 -16.65 -0.51 18.18
C GLY A 772 -16.81 0.82 17.47
N LYS A 773 -16.63 1.92 18.22
CA LYS A 773 -16.68 3.31 17.74
C LYS A 773 -15.37 4.01 18.04
N GLY A 774 -14.58 4.31 17.00
CA GLY A 774 -13.36 5.11 17.11
C GLY A 774 -13.57 6.55 16.63
N GLU A 775 -12.50 7.31 16.62
CA GLU A 775 -12.46 8.69 16.13
C GLU A 775 -12.49 8.76 14.59
N SER A 776 -13.57 8.36 13.94
CA SER A 776 -13.69 8.34 12.48
C SER A 776 -13.94 9.73 11.88
N ARG A 777 -14.77 10.55 12.56
CA ARG A 777 -15.02 11.94 12.16
C ARG A 777 -13.91 12.83 12.68
N THR A 778 -13.03 13.27 11.78
CA THR A 778 -11.92 14.16 12.14
C THR A 778 -11.84 15.34 11.19
N PHE A 779 -11.58 16.53 11.73
CA PHE A 779 -11.11 17.68 10.96
C PHE A 779 -9.59 17.59 10.82
N ARG A 780 -9.08 17.77 9.60
CA ARG A 780 -7.65 17.69 9.29
C ARG A 780 -7.20 18.94 8.56
N LEU A 781 -6.08 19.51 9.01
CA LEU A 781 -5.43 20.62 8.35
C LEU A 781 -3.97 20.25 8.07
N ASN A 782 -3.56 20.21 6.81
CA ASN A 782 -2.22 19.85 6.40
C ASN A 782 -1.59 20.96 5.57
N PHE A 783 -0.36 21.32 5.92
CA PHE A 783 0.44 22.28 5.18
C PHE A 783 1.74 21.65 4.71
N THR A 784 2.05 21.78 3.42
CA THR A 784 3.31 21.32 2.82
C THR A 784 4.00 22.48 2.15
N TYR A 785 5.29 22.66 2.44
CA TYR A 785 6.14 23.64 1.75
C TYR A 785 7.38 22.96 1.16
N ARG A 786 7.69 23.28 -0.10
CA ARG A 786 8.82 22.74 -0.86
C ARG A 786 9.81 23.85 -1.16
N PHE A 787 11.10 23.55 -0.96
CA PHE A 787 12.18 24.48 -1.19
C PHE A 787 13.31 23.85 -1.97
N GLY A 788 14.22 24.69 -2.49
CA GLY A 788 15.36 24.26 -3.30
C GLY A 788 14.98 23.96 -4.76
N ASN A 789 15.82 23.16 -5.42
CA ASN A 789 15.69 22.84 -6.84
C ASN A 789 14.86 21.56 -7.04
N ASN A 790 13.60 21.70 -7.43
CA ASN A 790 12.68 20.59 -7.67
C ASN A 790 13.10 19.61 -8.80
N ASN A 791 14.19 19.90 -9.53
CA ASN A 791 14.71 19.05 -10.59
C ASN A 791 15.90 18.20 -10.14
N VAL A 792 16.28 18.20 -8.87
CA VAL A 792 17.36 17.35 -8.33
C VAL A 792 16.93 15.89 -8.37
N LYS A 793 17.84 15.01 -8.82
CA LYS A 793 17.58 13.57 -8.87
C LYS A 793 17.35 13.02 -7.46
N ALA A 794 16.24 12.33 -7.25
CA ALA A 794 15.97 11.61 -6.01
C ALA A 794 17.04 10.55 -5.69
N ALA A 795 17.11 10.13 -4.43
CA ALA A 795 17.96 9.03 -4.01
C ALA A 795 17.67 7.77 -4.84
N ARG A 796 18.70 6.93 -4.99
CA ARG A 796 18.61 5.71 -5.78
C ARG A 796 17.62 4.71 -5.18
N GLU A 797 16.88 3.99 -6.02
CA GLU A 797 16.16 2.79 -5.64
C GLU A 797 17.08 1.76 -5.01
N ARG A 798 16.73 1.26 -3.84
CA ARG A 798 17.44 0.20 -3.13
C ARG A 798 16.44 -0.85 -2.66
N LYS A 799 16.76 -2.14 -2.83
CA LYS A 799 16.04 -3.25 -2.20
C LYS A 799 16.90 -3.75 -1.06
N THR A 800 16.34 -3.84 0.14
CA THR A 800 17.02 -4.49 1.26
C THR A 800 16.70 -5.98 1.27
N GLY A 801 17.46 -6.78 1.99
CA GLY A 801 17.19 -8.20 2.20
C GLY A 801 16.23 -8.47 3.36
N LEU A 802 16.06 -7.50 4.28
CA LEU A 802 15.29 -7.63 5.54
C LEU A 802 13.76 -7.68 5.39
N GLU A 803 13.24 -7.35 4.24
CA GLU A 803 11.85 -6.92 4.04
C GLU A 803 10.82 -7.93 4.51
N THR A 804 11.07 -9.21 4.28
CA THR A 804 10.14 -10.28 4.64
C THR A 804 10.17 -10.56 6.14
N GLU A 805 11.35 -10.64 6.71
CA GLU A 805 11.58 -11.03 8.10
C GLU A 805 11.09 -9.91 9.05
N ALA A 806 11.48 -8.67 8.78
CA ALA A 806 11.04 -7.53 9.59
C ALA A 806 9.52 -7.26 9.46
N GLY A 807 8.92 -7.57 8.33
CA GLY A 807 7.47 -7.47 8.14
C GLY A 807 6.65 -8.51 8.91
N ARG A 808 7.28 -9.46 9.60
CA ARG A 808 6.64 -10.43 10.51
C ARG A 808 6.67 -10.00 11.97
N ILE A 809 7.26 -8.87 12.28
CA ILE A 809 7.21 -8.26 13.61
C ILE A 809 5.85 -7.55 13.75
N LYS A 810 5.04 -7.97 14.72
CA LYS A 810 3.82 -7.22 15.07
C LYS A 810 4.20 -5.96 15.84
N GLY A 811 3.62 -4.84 15.43
CA GLY A 811 3.76 -3.57 16.11
C GLY A 811 2.94 -3.47 17.41
#